data_d78db9ea2213b85eb88a193ae1622b19
#
_entry.id   d78db9ea2213b85eb88a193ae1622b19
#
_cell.length_a   1.000
_cell.length_b   1.000
_cell.length_c   1.000
_cell.angle_alpha   90.00
_cell.angle_beta   90.00
_cell.angle_gamma   90.00
#
_symmetry.space_group_name_H-M   'P 1'
#
loop_
_entity.id
_entity.type
_entity.pdbx_description
1 polymer ?
#
loop_
_entity_poly.entity_id
_entity_poly.type
_entity_poly.pdbx_seq_one_letter_code
_entity_poly.pdbx_strand_id
1 'polypeptide(L)'
;MKNIQLVRYLKVVMLLISNMIFVISCFPPVVEDKSDMFYTISDPNVQSIINAQDRRLTDSIIPYLSHQKALYRKLAADALGSFQDSLAIPHLIGLLHDDQELVRQAAVFSLGQIGHKNAERDLINAFIGVDSTGPFMKTNSMILEALGKSGTDSSMNLICKIKGYTPKDTLLLYGQMCALYRFGMRSMFCPEGLALLIEIATHNQYPESSRLMAAHSLQRFKNLDLAKYFDVLKSACIDEKNVNIRMCLILATSRIGSPATLTLLEDLYSRGLDVRIQSNIIRGLQHFGGGSASHLALRAVQNPSAQVSLLGAQYLVDHGTELNEDEMTSLALQRGLSWQAKALLYEALLVHIPKYKVLTRRDIINAIKNQIQKSQSPYEKGAYIKSLRNEVLELPYLISLGGKNAPFIVKTIVTECIESILKNKTFGLYYKGSKNPIYSMVSEYFNEQCNSGNVGSLAVIASIFRSETGLLKYYFKPDSMFGIAKNVLKLPRDIETYNEIETTLAKMNHTKYEVKKVAYNHPIDWQKLIKLKDTINVIITTDKGALYLELYPKLASGSVANFITLIQESFFNDKFIHRVVPNFVIQAGCPRGDGYGGLDYTIRTEINSSINFQGEGLVGMASAGPDTECSQFFITYSPTPHLDGKYTIFGKMTKGMEVLMAINQGDKIIDVKVSN
;
A
#
# COMPACT_ATOMS: atom_id res chain seq x y z
N MET A 1 -49.61 54.52 27.42
CA MET A 1 -48.52 55.27 26.80
C MET A 1 -47.14 54.52 26.88
N LYS A 2 -46.87 53.58 27.81
CA LYS A 2 -45.60 52.84 27.89
C LYS A 2 -45.38 51.80 26.79
N ASN A 3 -46.43 51.18 26.22
CA ASN A 3 -46.32 50.17 25.18
C ASN A 3 -45.99 50.69 23.77
N ILE A 4 -46.27 51.97 23.50
CA ILE A 4 -46.00 52.55 22.16
C ILE A 4 -44.50 52.96 22.05
N GLN A 5 -43.86 53.32 23.14
CA GLN A 5 -42.43 53.61 23.14
C GLN A 5 -41.56 52.34 22.99
N LEU A 6 -41.99 51.21 23.56
CA LEU A 6 -41.28 49.94 23.43
C LEU A 6 -41.28 49.40 22.01
N VAL A 7 -42.42 49.50 21.33
CA VAL A 7 -42.57 49.09 19.92
C VAL A 7 -41.77 49.96 18.95
N ARG A 8 -41.66 51.28 19.25
CA ARG A 8 -40.79 52.18 18.46
C ARG A 8 -39.30 51.89 18.70
N TYR A 9 -38.89 51.55 19.93
CA TYR A 9 -37.52 51.19 20.25
C TYR A 9 -37.10 49.86 19.58
N LEU A 10 -37.98 48.85 19.60
CA LEU A 10 -37.80 47.59 18.91
C LEU A 10 -37.70 47.73 17.38
N LYS A 11 -38.52 48.62 16.77
CA LYS A 11 -38.42 48.92 15.33
C LYS A 11 -37.11 49.61 14.93
N VAL A 12 -36.62 50.54 15.76
CA VAL A 12 -35.35 51.24 15.55
C VAL A 12 -34.14 50.26 15.73
N VAL A 13 -34.18 49.39 16.73
CA VAL A 13 -33.16 48.35 16.94
C VAL A 13 -33.18 47.32 15.82
N MET A 14 -34.37 46.89 15.34
CA MET A 14 -34.45 46.01 14.15
C MET A 14 -33.95 46.71 12.88
N LEU A 15 -34.19 48.00 12.69
CA LEU A 15 -33.69 48.76 11.53
C LEU A 15 -32.17 48.94 11.59
N LEU A 16 -31.59 49.14 12.80
CA LEU A 16 -30.14 49.23 12.99
C LEU A 16 -29.46 47.89 12.82
N ILE A 17 -30.06 46.79 13.28
CA ILE A 17 -29.57 45.43 13.05
C ILE A 17 -29.68 45.05 11.56
N SER A 18 -30.80 45.41 10.86
CA SER A 18 -30.94 45.20 9.43
C SER A 18 -29.90 45.98 8.61
N ASN A 19 -29.58 47.23 8.97
CA ASN A 19 -28.51 48.00 8.31
C ASN A 19 -27.11 47.52 8.65
N MET A 20 -26.88 46.96 9.85
CA MET A 20 -25.62 46.35 10.21
C MET A 20 -25.36 45.02 9.45
N ILE A 21 -26.40 44.25 9.20
CA ILE A 21 -26.37 43.04 8.37
C ILE A 21 -26.08 43.36 6.90
N PHE A 22 -26.58 44.51 6.38
CA PHE A 22 -26.33 44.93 5.01
C PHE A 22 -24.91 45.48 4.77
N VAL A 23 -24.20 45.97 5.80
CA VAL A 23 -22.83 46.45 5.67
C VAL A 23 -21.82 45.30 5.72
N ILE A 24 -22.17 44.13 6.28
CA ILE A 24 -21.32 42.93 6.33
C ILE A 24 -21.41 42.12 5.02
N SER A 25 -22.40 42.38 4.14
CA SER A 25 -22.59 41.60 2.91
C SER A 25 -21.97 42.20 1.64
N CYS A 26 -21.17 43.27 1.75
CA CYS A 26 -20.48 43.91 0.62
C CYS A 26 -18.96 43.79 0.63
N PHE A 27 -18.43 42.65 1.06
CA PHE A 27 -17.10 42.28 0.56
C PHE A 27 -17.32 41.55 -0.77
N PRO A 28 -16.73 42.01 -1.87
CA PRO A 28 -16.72 41.22 -3.10
C PRO A 28 -16.10 39.88 -2.77
N PRO A 29 -16.55 38.76 -3.37
CA PRO A 29 -15.90 37.48 -3.20
C PRO A 29 -14.43 37.70 -3.55
N VAL A 30 -13.53 37.34 -2.63
CA VAL A 30 -12.10 37.35 -2.90
C VAL A 30 -11.90 36.37 -4.06
N VAL A 31 -11.77 36.91 -5.26
CA VAL A 31 -11.38 36.13 -6.44
C VAL A 31 -9.94 35.75 -6.15
N GLU A 32 -9.73 34.51 -5.73
CA GLU A 32 -8.37 33.99 -5.56
C GLU A 32 -7.64 34.13 -6.89
N ASP A 33 -6.62 34.97 -6.92
CA ASP A 33 -5.72 35.04 -8.05
C ASP A 33 -4.81 33.82 -8.05
N LYS A 34 -5.26 32.76 -8.77
CA LYS A 34 -4.49 31.52 -8.92
C LYS A 34 -3.15 31.75 -9.61
N SER A 35 -2.92 32.92 -10.23
CA SER A 35 -1.65 33.26 -10.89
C SER A 35 -0.47 33.28 -9.89
N ASP A 36 -0.72 33.69 -8.65
CA ASP A 36 0.30 33.76 -7.59
C ASP A 36 0.77 32.40 -7.04
N MET A 37 0.11 31.31 -7.43
CA MET A 37 0.47 29.94 -7.03
C MET A 37 1.28 29.19 -8.08
N PHE A 38 1.55 29.79 -9.24
CA PHE A 38 2.47 29.21 -10.22
C PHE A 38 3.93 29.51 -9.86
N TYR A 39 4.77 28.48 -9.98
CA TYR A 39 6.19 28.62 -9.73
C TYR A 39 7.02 27.83 -10.74
N THR A 40 8.29 28.22 -10.86
CA THR A 40 9.31 27.46 -11.57
C THR A 40 10.23 26.77 -10.56
N ILE A 41 10.74 25.61 -10.92
CA ILE A 41 11.73 24.88 -10.10
C ILE A 41 13.03 25.68 -9.93
N SER A 42 13.26 26.70 -10.76
CA SER A 42 14.42 27.60 -10.67
C SER A 42 14.29 28.69 -9.60
N ASP A 43 13.12 28.86 -8.97
CA ASP A 43 12.91 29.83 -7.89
C ASP A 43 13.77 29.46 -6.65
N PRO A 44 14.69 30.35 -6.20
CA PRO A 44 15.60 30.05 -5.09
C PRO A 44 14.89 29.75 -3.75
N ASN A 45 13.76 30.41 -3.48
CA ASN A 45 12.99 30.13 -2.24
C ASN A 45 12.28 28.79 -2.31
N VAL A 46 11.75 28.42 -3.49
CA VAL A 46 11.18 27.08 -3.71
C VAL A 46 12.24 26.01 -3.48
N GLN A 47 13.43 26.17 -4.07
CA GLN A 47 14.55 25.24 -3.85
C GLN A 47 14.98 25.18 -2.38
N SER A 48 15.00 26.32 -1.70
CA SER A 48 15.36 26.38 -0.28
C SER A 48 14.35 25.61 0.60
N ILE A 49 13.05 25.77 0.36
CA ILE A 49 11.99 25.04 1.08
C ILE A 49 12.10 23.55 0.80
N ILE A 50 12.22 23.13 -0.47
CA ILE A 50 12.32 21.72 -0.85
C ILE A 50 13.63 21.10 -0.33
N ASN A 51 14.76 21.81 -0.36
CA ASN A 51 16.01 21.34 0.24
C ASN A 51 15.88 21.17 1.77
N ALA A 52 15.19 22.09 2.45
CA ALA A 52 14.93 21.96 3.89
C ALA A 52 14.01 20.77 4.19
N GLN A 53 13.00 20.52 3.35
CA GLN A 53 12.16 19.32 3.40
C GLN A 53 13.00 18.06 3.20
N ASP A 54 13.83 18.01 2.17
CA ASP A 54 14.70 16.87 1.84
C ASP A 54 15.69 16.56 2.96
N ARG A 55 16.17 17.59 3.66
CA ARG A 55 17.09 17.48 4.81
C ARG A 55 16.37 17.33 6.15
N ARG A 56 15.03 17.39 6.19
CA ARG A 56 14.20 17.31 7.42
C ARG A 56 14.52 18.42 8.43
N LEU A 57 14.71 19.66 7.95
CA LEU A 57 15.08 20.83 8.75
C LEU A 57 13.86 21.69 9.08
N THR A 58 13.12 21.35 10.12
CA THR A 58 11.92 22.07 10.58
C THR A 58 12.17 23.56 10.78
N ASP A 59 13.23 23.92 11.51
CA ASP A 59 13.57 25.33 11.81
C ASP A 59 13.84 26.17 10.57
N SER A 60 14.33 25.54 9.49
CA SER A 60 14.58 26.23 8.21
C SER A 60 13.29 26.46 7.41
N ILE A 61 12.23 25.68 7.67
CA ILE A 61 10.93 25.78 6.98
C ILE A 61 10.00 26.75 7.69
N ILE A 62 9.98 26.76 9.04
CA ILE A 62 9.08 27.61 9.87
C ILE A 62 9.02 29.06 9.42
N PRO A 63 10.14 29.76 9.10
CA PRO A 63 10.07 31.16 8.67
C PRO A 63 9.22 31.37 7.41
N TYR A 64 9.14 30.40 6.52
CA TYR A 64 8.34 30.50 5.29
C TYR A 64 6.83 30.41 5.57
N LEU A 65 6.39 29.90 6.70
CA LEU A 65 4.95 29.84 7.07
C LEU A 65 4.34 31.22 7.29
N SER A 66 5.16 32.26 7.56
CA SER A 66 4.72 33.65 7.69
C SER A 66 5.16 34.55 6.52
N HIS A 67 5.62 33.95 5.42
CA HIS A 67 6.12 34.72 4.27
C HIS A 67 4.98 35.46 3.55
N GLN A 68 5.26 36.65 3.01
CA GLN A 68 4.26 37.47 2.30
C GLN A 68 3.61 36.73 1.12
N LYS A 69 4.42 35.99 0.31
CA LYS A 69 3.90 35.18 -0.80
C LYS A 69 3.22 33.91 -0.30
N ALA A 70 1.95 33.75 -0.61
CA ALA A 70 1.14 32.60 -0.25
C ALA A 70 1.72 31.28 -0.79
N LEU A 71 2.33 31.30 -1.96
CA LEU A 71 3.03 30.15 -2.53
C LEU A 71 4.04 29.54 -1.55
N TYR A 72 4.89 30.36 -0.95
CA TYR A 72 5.92 29.85 -0.03
C TYR A 72 5.32 29.35 1.28
N ARG A 73 4.24 30.02 1.78
CA ARG A 73 3.49 29.52 2.94
C ARG A 73 2.90 28.12 2.67
N LYS A 74 2.29 27.94 1.46
CA LYS A 74 1.75 26.65 1.05
C LYS A 74 2.82 25.56 0.95
N LEU A 75 3.92 25.84 0.23
CA LEU A 75 5.01 24.87 0.06
C LEU A 75 5.65 24.49 1.39
N ALA A 76 5.84 25.45 2.28
CA ALA A 76 6.38 25.23 3.63
C ALA A 76 5.42 24.35 4.47
N ALA A 77 4.11 24.61 4.40
CA ALA A 77 3.12 23.78 5.06
C ALA A 77 3.14 22.35 4.52
N ASP A 78 3.11 22.15 3.20
CA ASP A 78 3.20 20.82 2.57
C ASP A 78 4.49 20.06 2.98
N ALA A 79 5.62 20.77 3.01
CA ALA A 79 6.92 20.21 3.39
C ALA A 79 6.88 19.61 4.81
N LEU A 80 6.27 20.32 5.76
CA LEU A 80 6.13 19.84 7.15
C LEU A 80 5.20 18.62 7.27
N GLY A 81 4.23 18.47 6.37
CA GLY A 81 3.41 17.25 6.26
C GLY A 81 4.18 16.03 5.80
N SER A 82 5.26 16.20 5.03
CA SER A 82 6.06 15.08 4.52
C SER A 82 6.83 14.32 5.61
N PHE A 83 7.36 15.00 6.61
CA PHE A 83 8.18 14.37 7.66
C PHE A 83 7.59 14.45 9.07
N GLN A 84 6.39 15.00 9.20
CA GLN A 84 5.49 14.84 10.34
C GLN A 84 6.09 15.27 11.70
N ASP A 85 6.85 16.38 11.72
CA ASP A 85 7.43 16.89 12.94
C ASP A 85 6.38 17.63 13.79
N SER A 86 6.19 17.20 15.04
CA SER A 86 5.24 17.78 15.98
C SER A 86 5.57 19.22 16.40
N LEU A 87 6.83 19.65 16.26
CA LEU A 87 7.26 21.04 16.52
C LEU A 87 6.56 22.04 15.57
N ALA A 88 6.12 21.57 14.39
CA ALA A 88 5.42 22.41 13.43
C ALA A 88 3.95 22.71 13.80
N ILE A 89 3.33 21.97 14.71
CA ILE A 89 1.89 22.06 15.02
C ILE A 89 1.45 23.50 15.35
N PRO A 90 2.07 24.26 16.29
CA PRO A 90 1.62 25.60 16.62
C PRO A 90 1.65 26.57 15.44
N HIS A 91 2.65 26.43 14.57
CA HIS A 91 2.82 27.26 13.38
C HIS A 91 1.80 26.93 12.29
N LEU A 92 1.51 25.64 12.08
CA LEU A 92 0.49 25.17 11.14
C LEU A 92 -0.93 25.56 11.59
N ILE A 93 -1.22 25.57 12.89
CA ILE A 93 -2.50 26.05 13.43
C ILE A 93 -2.75 27.51 13.03
N GLY A 94 -1.71 28.36 13.05
CA GLY A 94 -1.80 29.75 12.59
C GLY A 94 -2.26 29.88 11.13
N LEU A 95 -1.95 28.91 10.27
CA LEU A 95 -2.34 28.91 8.85
C LEU A 95 -3.74 28.37 8.58
N LEU A 96 -4.47 27.87 9.58
CA LEU A 96 -5.86 27.42 9.41
C LEU A 96 -6.81 28.57 9.03
N HIS A 97 -6.42 29.80 9.31
CA HIS A 97 -7.17 31.03 8.99
C HIS A 97 -6.46 31.89 7.95
N ASP A 98 -5.52 31.33 7.19
CA ASP A 98 -4.85 32.05 6.09
C ASP A 98 -5.86 32.58 5.07
N ASP A 99 -5.56 33.75 4.49
CA ASP A 99 -6.40 34.36 3.47
C ASP A 99 -6.55 33.52 2.20
N GLN A 100 -5.50 32.71 1.88
CA GLN A 100 -5.48 31.85 0.71
C GLN A 100 -5.95 30.43 1.01
N GLU A 101 -6.95 29.96 0.26
CA GLU A 101 -7.52 28.61 0.47
C GLU A 101 -6.48 27.49 0.35
N LEU A 102 -5.57 27.56 -0.62
CA LEU A 102 -4.57 26.53 -0.84
C LEU A 102 -3.56 26.45 0.33
N VAL A 103 -3.33 27.57 1.03
CA VAL A 103 -2.48 27.57 2.25
C VAL A 103 -3.23 26.90 3.41
N ARG A 104 -4.52 27.24 3.62
CA ARG A 104 -5.36 26.55 4.61
C ARG A 104 -5.38 25.05 4.37
N GLN A 105 -5.58 24.62 3.12
CA GLN A 105 -5.60 23.20 2.74
C GLN A 105 -4.29 22.49 3.05
N ALA A 106 -3.15 23.11 2.73
CA ALA A 106 -1.82 22.56 3.05
C ALA A 106 -1.60 22.44 4.57
N ALA A 107 -2.02 23.43 5.33
CA ALA A 107 -1.94 23.40 6.82
C ALA A 107 -2.81 22.29 7.41
N VAL A 108 -4.08 22.17 6.97
CA VAL A 108 -4.99 21.10 7.40
C VAL A 108 -4.45 19.73 7.06
N PHE A 109 -3.94 19.56 5.82
CA PHE A 109 -3.32 18.32 5.37
C PHE A 109 -2.16 17.94 6.30
N SER A 110 -1.27 18.87 6.58
CA SER A 110 -0.05 18.62 7.36
C SER A 110 -0.35 18.33 8.82
N LEU A 111 -1.30 19.04 9.43
CA LEU A 111 -1.80 18.70 10.78
C LEU A 111 -2.39 17.29 10.82
N GLY A 112 -3.16 16.90 9.80
CA GLY A 112 -3.68 15.54 9.65
C GLY A 112 -2.58 14.50 9.46
N GLN A 113 -1.50 14.79 8.73
CA GLN A 113 -0.37 13.89 8.52
C GLN A 113 0.47 13.73 9.79
N ILE A 114 0.70 14.80 10.55
CA ILE A 114 1.35 14.74 11.87
C ILE A 114 0.52 13.88 12.82
N GLY A 115 -0.80 13.92 12.71
CA GLY A 115 -1.70 13.00 13.41
C GLY A 115 -1.76 13.16 14.92
N HIS A 116 -1.36 14.33 15.47
CA HIS A 116 -1.30 14.56 16.89
C HIS A 116 -2.60 15.16 17.43
N LYS A 117 -3.14 14.61 18.52
CA LYS A 117 -4.42 15.02 19.12
C LYS A 117 -4.50 16.51 19.52
N ASN A 118 -3.36 17.17 19.74
CA ASN A 118 -3.34 18.60 20.11
C ASN A 118 -3.92 19.52 19.02
N ALA A 119 -3.97 19.06 17.75
CA ALA A 119 -4.56 19.84 16.67
C ALA A 119 -6.09 19.68 16.57
N GLU A 120 -6.71 18.73 17.29
CA GLU A 120 -8.13 18.40 17.15
C GLU A 120 -9.05 19.60 17.37
N ARG A 121 -8.84 20.32 18.47
CA ARG A 121 -9.67 21.48 18.84
C ARG A 121 -9.56 22.59 17.80
N ASP A 122 -8.36 22.87 17.32
CA ASP A 122 -8.14 23.96 16.37
C ASP A 122 -8.69 23.60 14.97
N LEU A 123 -8.59 22.33 14.58
CA LEU A 123 -9.25 21.82 13.36
C LEU A 123 -10.77 21.92 13.43
N ILE A 124 -11.39 21.62 14.60
CA ILE A 124 -12.85 21.79 14.80
C ILE A 124 -13.22 23.26 14.70
N ASN A 125 -12.45 24.15 15.34
CA ASN A 125 -12.72 25.59 15.32
C ASN A 125 -12.54 26.21 13.93
N ALA A 126 -11.66 25.66 13.10
CA ALA A 126 -11.45 26.11 11.72
C ALA A 126 -12.52 25.63 10.75
N PHE A 127 -13.40 24.70 11.16
CA PHE A 127 -14.50 24.24 10.32
C PHE A 127 -15.60 25.31 10.22
N ILE A 128 -15.88 25.78 9.00
CA ILE A 128 -16.91 26.81 8.76
C ILE A 128 -18.25 26.12 8.48
N GLY A 129 -19.09 26.03 9.51
CA GLY A 129 -20.38 25.32 9.42
C GLY A 129 -21.43 26.00 8.52
N VAL A 130 -21.32 27.31 8.29
CA VAL A 130 -22.24 28.07 7.40
C VAL A 130 -21.41 28.65 6.25
N ASP A 131 -21.34 27.93 5.15
CA ASP A 131 -20.62 28.32 3.93
C ASP A 131 -21.61 28.41 2.75
N SER A 132 -22.41 29.46 2.75
CA SER A 132 -23.49 29.66 1.76
C SER A 132 -22.97 29.87 0.34
N THR A 133 -21.72 30.29 0.17
CA THR A 133 -21.08 30.57 -1.11
C THR A 133 -20.13 29.45 -1.57
N GLY A 134 -19.78 28.52 -0.69
CA GLY A 134 -18.95 27.35 -0.96
C GLY A 134 -17.44 27.53 -0.99
N PRO A 135 -16.83 28.71 -0.66
CA PRO A 135 -15.38 28.88 -0.77
C PRO A 135 -14.56 28.07 0.26
N PHE A 136 -15.20 27.57 1.34
CA PHE A 136 -14.55 26.75 2.36
C PHE A 136 -14.83 25.26 2.22
N MET A 137 -15.65 24.86 1.25
CA MET A 137 -16.15 23.50 1.15
C MET A 137 -15.00 22.46 1.02
N LYS A 138 -13.97 22.79 0.23
CA LYS A 138 -12.81 21.92 0.08
C LYS A 138 -11.94 21.89 1.34
N THR A 139 -11.71 23.02 1.97
CA THR A 139 -10.99 23.11 3.24
C THR A 139 -11.74 22.33 4.32
N ASN A 140 -13.06 22.49 4.44
CA ASN A 140 -13.91 21.74 5.37
C ASN A 140 -13.84 20.23 5.14
N SER A 141 -13.87 19.80 3.87
CA SER A 141 -13.70 18.39 3.50
C SER A 141 -12.37 17.83 4.01
N MET A 142 -11.27 18.58 3.85
CA MET A 142 -9.96 18.19 4.33
C MET A 142 -9.84 18.22 5.85
N ILE A 143 -10.53 19.14 6.54
CA ILE A 143 -10.62 19.17 8.01
C ILE A 143 -11.26 17.88 8.52
N LEU A 144 -12.36 17.42 7.90
CA LEU A 144 -12.99 16.15 8.28
C LEU A 144 -12.02 14.99 8.13
N GLU A 145 -11.27 14.88 7.03
CA GLU A 145 -10.26 13.84 6.87
C GLU A 145 -9.13 13.96 7.90
N ALA A 146 -8.63 15.17 8.17
CA ALA A 146 -7.60 15.42 9.18
C ALA A 146 -8.05 14.99 10.57
N LEU A 147 -9.30 15.30 10.96
CA LEU A 147 -9.91 14.80 12.18
C LEU A 147 -10.00 13.27 12.21
N GLY A 148 -10.29 12.63 11.07
CA GLY A 148 -10.23 11.18 10.97
C GLY A 148 -8.84 10.58 11.26
N LYS A 149 -7.76 11.32 10.94
CA LYS A 149 -6.37 10.91 11.20
C LYS A 149 -5.92 11.21 12.63
N SER A 150 -6.33 12.33 13.23
CA SER A 150 -5.81 12.85 14.51
C SER A 150 -6.83 12.93 15.64
N GLY A 151 -8.14 12.97 15.32
CA GLY A 151 -9.22 13.20 16.28
C GLY A 151 -9.47 12.04 17.23
N THR A 152 -10.24 12.33 18.27
CA THR A 152 -10.67 11.37 19.30
C THR A 152 -12.06 10.81 19.02
N ASP A 153 -12.59 9.98 19.94
CA ASP A 153 -13.98 9.49 19.89
C ASP A 153 -15.01 10.63 19.86
N SER A 154 -14.67 11.79 20.44
CA SER A 154 -15.55 12.96 20.41
C SER A 154 -15.76 13.45 18.97
N SER A 155 -14.68 13.66 18.20
CA SER A 155 -14.77 14.05 16.80
C SER A 155 -15.44 12.97 15.95
N MET A 156 -15.14 11.70 16.18
CA MET A 156 -15.74 10.58 15.48
C MET A 156 -17.27 10.60 15.66
N ASN A 157 -17.75 10.71 16.90
CA ASN A 157 -19.19 10.73 17.19
C ASN A 157 -19.91 11.94 16.60
N LEU A 158 -19.24 13.09 16.51
CA LEU A 158 -19.77 14.28 15.85
C LEU A 158 -19.88 14.02 14.33
N ILE A 159 -18.82 13.52 13.71
CA ILE A 159 -18.76 13.27 12.26
C ILE A 159 -19.76 12.20 11.84
N CYS A 160 -19.96 11.13 12.63
CA CYS A 160 -20.96 10.09 12.37
C CYS A 160 -22.40 10.66 12.31
N LYS A 161 -22.67 11.73 13.05
CA LYS A 161 -24.01 12.35 13.16
C LYS A 161 -24.29 13.44 12.12
N ILE A 162 -23.31 13.85 11.33
CA ILE A 162 -23.52 14.84 10.27
C ILE A 162 -24.51 14.26 9.26
N LYS A 163 -25.62 14.97 9.05
CA LYS A 163 -26.69 14.64 8.12
C LYS A 163 -27.03 15.88 7.30
N GLY A 164 -27.77 15.72 6.21
CA GLY A 164 -28.32 16.84 5.47
C GLY A 164 -27.52 17.27 4.26
N TYR A 165 -26.86 16.32 3.60
CA TYR A 165 -26.21 16.60 2.31
C TYR A 165 -27.22 17.00 1.26
N THR A 166 -26.91 18.09 0.59
CA THR A 166 -27.55 18.44 -0.67
C THR A 166 -26.65 17.96 -1.83
N PRO A 167 -27.18 17.84 -3.06
CA PRO A 167 -26.33 17.55 -4.23
C PRO A 167 -25.20 18.57 -4.47
N LYS A 168 -25.27 19.74 -3.83
CA LYS A 168 -24.23 20.78 -3.88
C LYS A 168 -23.06 20.49 -2.91
N ASP A 169 -23.28 19.71 -1.85
CA ASP A 169 -22.30 19.46 -0.77
C ASP A 169 -21.45 18.21 -1.01
N THR A 170 -21.17 17.90 -2.27
CA THR A 170 -20.45 16.67 -2.66
C THR A 170 -19.08 16.53 -2.00
N LEU A 171 -18.36 17.64 -1.80
CA LEU A 171 -17.04 17.65 -1.16
C LEU A 171 -17.13 17.38 0.34
N LEU A 172 -18.15 17.89 1.04
CA LEU A 172 -18.34 17.61 2.47
C LEU A 172 -18.68 16.15 2.71
N LEU A 173 -19.60 15.58 1.91
CA LEU A 173 -19.90 14.14 1.97
C LEU A 173 -18.62 13.30 1.74
N TYR A 174 -17.83 13.68 0.74
CA TYR A 174 -16.56 13.02 0.48
C TYR A 174 -15.61 13.11 1.67
N GLY A 175 -15.44 14.30 2.27
CA GLY A 175 -14.63 14.49 3.48
C GLY A 175 -15.11 13.66 4.67
N GLN A 176 -16.43 13.54 4.85
CA GLN A 176 -17.01 12.66 5.88
C GLN A 176 -16.68 11.20 5.63
N MET A 177 -16.76 10.71 4.39
CA MET A 177 -16.38 9.33 4.05
C MET A 177 -14.88 9.11 4.26
N CYS A 178 -14.04 10.08 3.91
CA CYS A 178 -12.61 10.04 4.21
C CYS A 178 -12.35 9.99 5.72
N ALA A 179 -13.04 10.80 6.51
CA ALA A 179 -12.92 10.80 7.97
C ALA A 179 -13.27 9.43 8.56
N LEU A 180 -14.42 8.86 8.19
CA LEU A 180 -14.84 7.53 8.64
C LEU A 180 -13.83 6.46 8.22
N TYR A 181 -13.27 6.56 7.01
CA TYR A 181 -12.21 5.68 6.56
C TYR A 181 -10.95 5.80 7.44
N ARG A 182 -10.49 7.02 7.77
CA ARG A 182 -9.31 7.22 8.61
C ARG A 182 -9.53 6.77 10.06
N PHE A 183 -10.70 7.04 10.65
CA PHE A 183 -11.06 6.49 11.96
C PHE A 183 -11.05 4.95 11.95
N GLY A 184 -11.64 4.32 10.95
CA GLY A 184 -11.65 2.87 10.80
C GLY A 184 -10.26 2.27 10.64
N MET A 185 -9.32 2.96 9.96
CA MET A 185 -7.91 2.55 9.89
C MET A 185 -7.22 2.56 11.27
N ARG A 186 -7.75 3.33 12.22
CA ARG A 186 -7.32 3.38 13.62
C ARG A 186 -8.16 2.47 14.52
N SER A 187 -9.01 1.60 13.94
CA SER A 187 -9.92 0.69 14.64
C SER A 187 -10.97 1.42 15.50
N MET A 188 -11.36 2.63 15.12
CA MET A 188 -12.40 3.43 15.74
C MET A 188 -13.67 3.36 14.90
N PHE A 189 -14.80 2.98 15.50
CA PHE A 189 -16.08 2.77 14.80
C PHE A 189 -17.25 3.25 15.61
N CYS A 190 -18.31 3.71 14.92
CA CYS A 190 -19.62 4.01 15.50
C CYS A 190 -20.71 3.29 14.69
N PRO A 191 -21.80 2.82 15.33
CA PRO A 191 -22.89 2.13 14.65
C PRO A 191 -23.57 2.97 13.55
N GLU A 192 -23.78 4.24 13.81
CA GLU A 192 -24.36 5.20 12.85
C GLU A 192 -23.45 5.36 11.62
N GLY A 193 -22.13 5.34 11.82
CA GLY A 193 -21.15 5.40 10.74
C GLY A 193 -21.23 4.18 9.82
N LEU A 194 -21.44 2.97 10.35
CA LEU A 194 -21.62 1.78 9.51
C LEU A 194 -22.88 1.89 8.66
N ALA A 195 -24.01 2.30 9.25
CA ALA A 195 -25.25 2.47 8.49
C ALA A 195 -25.10 3.49 7.36
N LEU A 196 -24.41 4.60 7.65
CA LEU A 196 -24.12 5.64 6.66
C LEU A 196 -23.20 5.12 5.55
N LEU A 197 -22.14 4.36 5.88
CA LEU A 197 -21.24 3.77 4.87
C LEU A 197 -22.00 2.82 3.94
N ILE A 198 -22.91 1.99 4.46
CA ILE A 198 -23.76 1.10 3.65
C ILE A 198 -24.65 1.93 2.73
N GLU A 199 -25.35 2.92 3.27
CA GLU A 199 -26.24 3.79 2.50
C GLU A 199 -25.49 4.46 1.34
N ILE A 200 -24.38 5.13 1.65
CA ILE A 200 -23.60 5.87 0.64
C ILE A 200 -23.01 4.91 -0.41
N ALA A 201 -22.46 3.77 -0.01
CA ALA A 201 -21.81 2.85 -0.94
C ALA A 201 -22.80 2.20 -1.93
N THR A 202 -24.05 1.98 -1.51
CA THR A 202 -25.01 1.17 -2.27
C THR A 202 -26.04 1.96 -3.07
N HIS A 203 -26.17 3.27 -2.86
CA HIS A 203 -27.16 4.10 -3.56
C HIS A 203 -26.54 5.02 -4.60
N ASN A 204 -26.93 4.85 -5.86
CA ASN A 204 -26.37 5.55 -7.02
C ASN A 204 -26.64 7.06 -7.08
N GLN A 205 -27.50 7.59 -6.22
CA GLN A 205 -27.78 9.02 -6.11
C GLN A 205 -26.62 9.83 -5.52
N TYR A 206 -25.71 9.17 -4.79
CA TYR A 206 -24.58 9.82 -4.18
C TYR A 206 -23.38 9.93 -5.15
N PRO A 207 -22.50 10.93 -4.97
CA PRO A 207 -21.31 11.12 -5.80
C PRO A 207 -20.41 9.90 -5.80
N GLU A 208 -19.86 9.56 -6.96
CA GLU A 208 -19.02 8.38 -7.15
C GLU A 208 -17.81 8.35 -6.20
N SER A 209 -17.13 9.49 -5.99
CA SER A 209 -16.01 9.59 -5.08
C SER A 209 -16.35 9.22 -3.63
N SER A 210 -17.51 9.71 -3.15
CA SER A 210 -18.02 9.39 -1.81
C SER A 210 -18.41 7.92 -1.70
N ARG A 211 -19.09 7.38 -2.71
CA ARG A 211 -19.48 5.96 -2.80
C ARG A 211 -18.24 5.04 -2.78
N LEU A 212 -17.21 5.42 -3.52
CA LEU A 212 -15.96 4.65 -3.57
C LEU A 212 -15.26 4.63 -2.21
N MET A 213 -15.16 5.77 -1.51
CA MET A 213 -14.56 5.83 -0.17
C MET A 213 -15.35 5.03 0.86
N ALA A 214 -16.69 5.09 0.79
CA ALA A 214 -17.56 4.28 1.64
C ALA A 214 -17.35 2.77 1.35
N ALA A 215 -17.30 2.37 0.08
CA ALA A 215 -17.04 0.99 -0.32
C ALA A 215 -15.65 0.49 0.11
N HIS A 216 -14.60 1.33 0.01
CA HIS A 216 -13.28 1.02 0.55
C HIS A 216 -13.30 0.80 2.07
N SER A 217 -14.10 1.58 2.81
CA SER A 217 -14.27 1.39 4.24
C SER A 217 -14.90 0.01 4.54
N LEU A 218 -15.98 -0.31 3.85
CA LEU A 218 -16.67 -1.60 3.99
C LEU A 218 -15.76 -2.80 3.63
N GLN A 219 -14.96 -2.68 2.59
CA GLN A 219 -14.01 -3.71 2.17
C GLN A 219 -12.91 -3.94 3.21
N ARG A 220 -12.41 -2.86 3.83
CA ARG A 220 -11.13 -2.92 4.56
C ARG A 220 -11.28 -3.18 6.04
N PHE A 221 -12.34 -2.68 6.67
CA PHE A 221 -12.47 -2.79 8.11
C PHE A 221 -12.89 -4.19 8.54
N LYS A 222 -12.11 -4.79 9.42
CA LYS A 222 -12.42 -6.06 10.07
C LYS A 222 -13.54 -5.85 11.10
N ASN A 223 -14.27 -6.92 11.43
CA ASN A 223 -15.27 -6.95 12.50
C ASN A 223 -16.51 -6.06 12.28
N LEU A 224 -16.85 -5.74 11.01
CA LEU A 224 -18.14 -5.14 10.70
C LEU A 224 -19.23 -6.23 10.63
N ASP A 225 -20.35 -6.01 11.31
CA ASP A 225 -21.55 -6.86 11.16
C ASP A 225 -22.30 -6.48 9.88
N LEU A 226 -21.93 -7.15 8.79
CA LEU A 226 -22.53 -6.95 7.47
C LEU A 226 -23.69 -7.89 7.18
N ALA A 227 -23.94 -8.91 7.99
CA ALA A 227 -24.94 -9.94 7.69
C ALA A 227 -26.35 -9.38 7.54
N LYS A 228 -26.73 -8.44 8.40
CA LYS A 228 -28.05 -7.77 8.34
C LYS A 228 -28.27 -6.87 7.10
N TYR A 229 -27.18 -6.56 6.38
CA TYR A 229 -27.22 -5.75 5.15
C TYR A 229 -27.05 -6.59 3.89
N PHE A 230 -27.12 -7.94 3.98
CA PHE A 230 -26.84 -8.83 2.86
C PHE A 230 -27.66 -8.50 1.62
N ASP A 231 -28.96 -8.28 1.72
CA ASP A 231 -29.82 -8.08 0.56
C ASP A 231 -29.49 -6.77 -0.21
N VAL A 232 -29.24 -5.68 0.51
CA VAL A 232 -28.86 -4.41 -0.12
C VAL A 232 -27.43 -4.49 -0.73
N LEU A 233 -26.50 -5.16 -0.07
CA LEU A 233 -25.15 -5.41 -0.60
C LEU A 233 -25.19 -6.33 -1.82
N LYS A 234 -26.03 -7.39 -1.80
CA LYS A 234 -26.24 -8.29 -2.93
C LYS A 234 -26.73 -7.52 -4.16
N SER A 235 -27.79 -6.72 -4.02
CA SER A 235 -28.33 -5.89 -5.11
C SER A 235 -27.26 -4.95 -5.64
N ALA A 236 -26.52 -4.27 -4.76
CA ALA A 236 -25.45 -3.38 -5.16
C ALA A 236 -24.30 -4.11 -5.90
N CYS A 237 -23.90 -5.32 -5.48
CA CYS A 237 -22.91 -6.14 -6.20
C CYS A 237 -23.36 -6.50 -7.62
N ILE A 238 -24.68 -6.67 -7.83
CA ILE A 238 -25.26 -7.01 -9.14
C ILE A 238 -25.33 -5.79 -10.06
N ASP A 239 -25.81 -4.66 -9.53
CA ASP A 239 -26.25 -3.51 -10.31
C ASP A 239 -25.18 -2.42 -10.49
N GLU A 240 -24.12 -2.42 -9.66
CA GLU A 240 -23.06 -1.42 -9.69
C GLU A 240 -22.30 -1.46 -11.03
N LYS A 241 -22.20 -0.29 -11.69
CA LYS A 241 -21.52 -0.12 -12.98
C LYS A 241 -20.03 0.26 -12.81
N ASN A 242 -19.70 1.02 -11.75
CA ASN A 242 -18.31 1.39 -11.50
C ASN A 242 -17.52 0.17 -11.00
N VAL A 243 -16.50 -0.21 -11.77
CA VAL A 243 -15.68 -1.40 -11.50
C VAL A 243 -15.03 -1.35 -10.11
N ASN A 244 -14.50 -0.19 -9.71
CA ASN A 244 -13.77 -0.03 -8.45
C ASN A 244 -14.72 -0.14 -7.24
N ILE A 245 -15.89 0.47 -7.31
CA ILE A 245 -16.93 0.36 -6.26
C ILE A 245 -17.40 -1.09 -6.17
N ARG A 246 -17.72 -1.71 -7.32
CA ARG A 246 -18.18 -3.09 -7.40
C ARG A 246 -17.17 -4.08 -6.80
N MET A 247 -15.88 -3.91 -7.11
CA MET A 247 -14.81 -4.69 -6.53
C MET A 247 -14.79 -4.63 -4.99
N CYS A 248 -14.95 -3.41 -4.44
CA CYS A 248 -14.98 -3.20 -2.99
C CYS A 248 -16.21 -3.83 -2.35
N LEU A 249 -17.39 -3.66 -2.94
CA LEU A 249 -18.65 -4.24 -2.45
C LEU A 249 -18.62 -5.77 -2.45
N ILE A 250 -18.07 -6.40 -3.48
CA ILE A 250 -17.90 -7.86 -3.57
C ILE A 250 -17.03 -8.37 -2.41
N LEU A 251 -15.88 -7.74 -2.16
CA LEU A 251 -15.00 -8.15 -1.05
C LEU A 251 -15.63 -7.88 0.33
N ALA A 252 -16.38 -6.80 0.48
CA ALA A 252 -17.13 -6.53 1.70
C ALA A 252 -18.19 -7.60 1.94
N THR A 253 -19.00 -7.92 0.92
CA THR A 253 -20.09 -8.91 1.00
C THR A 253 -19.56 -10.31 1.23
N SER A 254 -18.45 -10.70 0.59
CA SER A 254 -17.84 -12.02 0.75
C SER A 254 -17.49 -12.36 2.20
N ARG A 255 -17.19 -11.35 3.03
CA ARG A 255 -16.86 -11.50 4.45
C ARG A 255 -18.01 -11.99 5.33
N ILE A 256 -19.25 -11.94 4.81
CA ILE A 256 -20.42 -12.54 5.49
C ILE A 256 -20.25 -14.08 5.57
N GLY A 257 -19.61 -14.70 4.57
CA GLY A 257 -19.24 -16.12 4.61
C GLY A 257 -20.43 -17.09 4.59
N SER A 258 -21.64 -16.64 4.26
CA SER A 258 -22.84 -17.48 4.23
C SER A 258 -22.95 -18.26 2.91
N PRO A 259 -23.69 -19.41 2.87
CA PRO A 259 -23.96 -20.12 1.63
C PRO A 259 -24.60 -19.23 0.55
N ALA A 260 -25.52 -18.33 0.94
CA ALA A 260 -26.15 -17.37 0.02
C ALA A 260 -25.11 -16.42 -0.60
N THR A 261 -24.08 -16.04 0.16
CA THR A 261 -22.99 -15.22 -0.36
C THR A 261 -22.15 -16.01 -1.37
N LEU A 262 -21.86 -17.28 -1.13
CA LEU A 262 -21.12 -18.13 -2.08
C LEU A 262 -21.90 -18.25 -3.40
N THR A 263 -23.20 -18.52 -3.34
CA THR A 263 -24.08 -18.57 -4.54
C THR A 263 -24.05 -17.25 -5.31
N LEU A 264 -24.04 -16.09 -4.62
CA LEU A 264 -23.87 -14.80 -5.27
C LEU A 264 -22.54 -14.68 -6.01
N LEU A 265 -21.42 -15.11 -5.38
CA LEU A 265 -20.09 -15.06 -6.01
C LEU A 265 -20.01 -15.97 -7.25
N GLU A 266 -20.60 -17.16 -7.21
CA GLU A 266 -20.69 -18.09 -8.34
C GLU A 266 -21.49 -17.52 -9.51
N ASP A 267 -22.64 -16.90 -9.22
CA ASP A 267 -23.46 -16.22 -10.23
C ASP A 267 -22.69 -15.03 -10.87
N LEU A 268 -22.09 -14.18 -10.05
CA LEU A 268 -21.29 -13.05 -10.56
C LEU A 268 -20.10 -13.52 -11.40
N TYR A 269 -19.40 -14.59 -11.01
CA TYR A 269 -18.28 -15.13 -11.78
C TYR A 269 -18.73 -15.67 -13.15
N SER A 270 -19.89 -16.33 -13.21
CA SER A 270 -20.43 -16.91 -14.44
C SER A 270 -20.81 -15.87 -15.49
N ARG A 271 -20.98 -14.60 -15.10
CA ARG A 271 -21.35 -13.49 -16.00
C ARG A 271 -20.21 -12.97 -16.87
N GLY A 272 -18.99 -13.47 -16.73
CA GLY A 272 -17.83 -13.06 -17.55
C GLY A 272 -17.45 -11.57 -17.39
N LEU A 273 -17.53 -11.04 -16.17
CA LEU A 273 -17.26 -9.63 -15.87
C LEU A 273 -15.78 -9.25 -16.08
N ASP A 274 -15.48 -7.95 -15.96
CA ASP A 274 -14.12 -7.40 -15.95
C ASP A 274 -13.17 -8.24 -15.07
N VAL A 275 -11.94 -8.46 -15.54
CA VAL A 275 -10.94 -9.31 -14.90
C VAL A 275 -10.64 -8.88 -13.44
N ARG A 276 -10.72 -7.59 -13.15
CA ARG A 276 -10.53 -7.05 -11.80
C ARG A 276 -11.66 -7.48 -10.86
N ILE A 277 -12.89 -7.48 -11.36
CA ILE A 277 -14.08 -7.98 -10.64
C ILE A 277 -13.93 -9.48 -10.40
N GLN A 278 -13.57 -10.27 -11.43
CA GLN A 278 -13.33 -11.70 -11.31
C GLN A 278 -12.24 -11.98 -10.25
N SER A 279 -11.13 -11.23 -10.27
CA SER A 279 -10.07 -11.34 -9.27
C SER A 279 -10.59 -11.12 -7.85
N ASN A 280 -11.47 -10.12 -7.63
CA ASN A 280 -12.02 -9.87 -6.30
C ASN A 280 -13.08 -10.90 -5.87
N ILE A 281 -13.83 -11.48 -6.82
CA ILE A 281 -14.70 -12.63 -6.54
C ILE A 281 -13.86 -13.78 -5.98
N ILE A 282 -12.78 -14.16 -6.67
CA ILE A 282 -11.92 -15.26 -6.23
C ILE A 282 -11.20 -14.94 -4.92
N ARG A 283 -10.71 -13.72 -4.73
CA ARG A 283 -10.15 -13.27 -3.43
C ARG A 283 -11.18 -13.36 -2.29
N GLY A 284 -12.45 -13.13 -2.59
CA GLY A 284 -13.54 -13.25 -1.62
C GLY A 284 -13.73 -14.69 -1.11
N LEU A 285 -13.29 -15.70 -1.86
CA LEU A 285 -13.41 -17.11 -1.48
C LEU A 285 -12.63 -17.47 -0.21
N GLN A 286 -11.63 -16.67 0.19
CA GLN A 286 -10.87 -16.89 1.44
C GLN A 286 -11.76 -16.97 2.71
N HIS A 287 -13.01 -16.50 2.63
CA HIS A 287 -13.96 -16.55 3.74
C HIS A 287 -14.79 -17.85 3.76
N PHE A 288 -14.52 -18.77 2.82
CA PHE A 288 -15.20 -20.06 2.68
C PHE A 288 -14.16 -21.18 2.82
N GLY A 289 -14.13 -21.83 3.99
CA GLY A 289 -13.22 -22.94 4.29
C GLY A 289 -13.77 -24.31 3.94
N GLY A 290 -12.98 -25.37 4.25
CA GLY A 290 -13.39 -26.76 4.13
C GLY A 290 -13.71 -27.22 2.70
N GLY A 291 -13.14 -26.56 1.69
CA GLY A 291 -13.34 -26.93 0.30
C GLY A 291 -14.68 -26.53 -0.31
N SER A 292 -15.53 -25.81 0.42
CA SER A 292 -16.88 -25.44 -0.04
C SER A 292 -16.88 -24.62 -1.35
N ALA A 293 -15.85 -23.82 -1.59
CA ALA A 293 -15.70 -23.02 -2.81
C ALA A 293 -14.67 -23.59 -3.80
N SER A 294 -14.16 -24.81 -3.59
CA SER A 294 -13.14 -25.43 -4.46
C SER A 294 -13.56 -25.53 -5.92
N HIS A 295 -14.85 -25.81 -6.19
CA HIS A 295 -15.37 -25.89 -7.54
C HIS A 295 -15.17 -24.55 -8.29
N LEU A 296 -15.48 -23.42 -7.65
CA LEU A 296 -15.28 -22.11 -8.26
C LEU A 296 -13.79 -21.77 -8.42
N ALA A 297 -12.96 -22.17 -7.45
CA ALA A 297 -11.51 -22.00 -7.53
C ALA A 297 -10.87 -22.81 -8.66
N LEU A 298 -11.28 -24.07 -8.87
CA LEU A 298 -10.84 -24.93 -9.97
C LEU A 298 -11.21 -24.32 -11.34
N ARG A 299 -12.42 -23.77 -11.47
CA ARG A 299 -12.81 -23.02 -12.67
C ARG A 299 -11.93 -21.78 -12.88
N ALA A 300 -11.60 -21.08 -11.79
CA ALA A 300 -10.76 -19.88 -11.84
C ALA A 300 -9.32 -20.20 -12.27
N VAL A 301 -8.76 -21.36 -11.91
CA VAL A 301 -7.43 -21.80 -12.37
C VAL A 301 -7.35 -21.85 -13.91
N GLN A 302 -8.43 -22.17 -14.58
CA GLN A 302 -8.52 -22.26 -16.04
C GLN A 302 -8.81 -20.89 -16.71
N ASN A 303 -8.89 -19.81 -15.94
CA ASN A 303 -9.16 -18.48 -16.47
C ASN A 303 -8.02 -18.00 -17.39
N PRO A 304 -8.32 -17.36 -18.54
CA PRO A 304 -7.29 -16.79 -19.42
C PRO A 304 -6.42 -15.73 -18.74
N SER A 305 -6.97 -15.02 -17.76
CA SER A 305 -6.19 -14.07 -16.95
C SER A 305 -5.30 -14.82 -15.96
N ALA A 306 -3.99 -14.64 -16.08
CA ALA A 306 -3.03 -15.21 -15.14
C ALA A 306 -3.30 -14.79 -13.69
N GLN A 307 -3.75 -13.55 -13.47
CA GLN A 307 -4.08 -13.04 -12.12
C GLN A 307 -5.24 -13.81 -11.49
N VAL A 308 -6.32 -14.06 -12.24
CA VAL A 308 -7.48 -14.84 -11.75
C VAL A 308 -7.08 -16.31 -11.54
N SER A 309 -6.33 -16.88 -12.47
CA SER A 309 -5.80 -18.25 -12.39
C SER A 309 -4.96 -18.47 -11.13
N LEU A 310 -4.05 -17.54 -10.82
CA LEU A 310 -3.21 -17.59 -9.62
C LEU A 310 -4.03 -17.51 -8.32
N LEU A 311 -5.05 -16.65 -8.29
CA LEU A 311 -5.91 -16.53 -7.11
C LEU A 311 -6.72 -17.81 -6.86
N GLY A 312 -7.21 -18.47 -7.93
CA GLY A 312 -7.86 -19.77 -7.85
C GLY A 312 -6.93 -20.86 -7.31
N ALA A 313 -5.70 -20.93 -7.85
CA ALA A 313 -4.70 -21.89 -7.40
C ALA A 313 -4.27 -21.62 -5.94
N GLN A 314 -4.13 -20.36 -5.53
CA GLN A 314 -3.83 -20.01 -4.14
C GLN A 314 -4.95 -20.41 -3.19
N TYR A 315 -6.22 -20.21 -3.57
CA TYR A 315 -7.34 -20.69 -2.75
C TYR A 315 -7.25 -22.22 -2.53
N LEU A 316 -6.88 -23.00 -3.56
CA LEU A 316 -6.72 -24.44 -3.44
C LEU A 316 -5.57 -24.83 -2.51
N VAL A 317 -4.48 -24.04 -2.44
CA VAL A 317 -3.42 -24.26 -1.43
C VAL A 317 -3.98 -24.10 -0.01
N ASP A 318 -4.75 -23.03 0.22
CA ASP A 318 -5.19 -22.64 1.57
C ASP A 318 -6.42 -23.42 2.05
N HIS A 319 -7.32 -23.82 1.15
CA HIS A 319 -8.65 -24.36 1.46
C HIS A 319 -9.08 -25.58 0.64
N GLY A 320 -8.24 -26.09 -0.24
CA GLY A 320 -8.51 -27.34 -0.98
C GLY A 320 -8.72 -28.54 -0.04
N THR A 321 -9.11 -29.66 -0.60
CA THR A 321 -9.28 -30.91 0.14
C THR A 321 -8.75 -32.09 -0.67
N GLU A 322 -8.62 -33.26 -0.05
CA GLU A 322 -8.28 -34.51 -0.75
C GLU A 322 -9.26 -34.83 -1.90
N LEU A 323 -10.53 -34.41 -1.77
CA LEU A 323 -11.55 -34.63 -2.81
C LEU A 323 -11.25 -33.92 -4.14
N ASN A 324 -10.34 -32.95 -4.13
CA ASN A 324 -9.95 -32.20 -5.32
C ASN A 324 -8.66 -32.76 -5.97
N GLU A 325 -8.13 -33.91 -5.52
CA GLU A 325 -6.85 -34.47 -5.96
C GLU A 325 -6.79 -34.69 -7.48
N ASP A 326 -7.84 -35.33 -8.05
CA ASP A 326 -7.87 -35.68 -9.48
C ASP A 326 -7.91 -34.43 -10.36
N GLU A 327 -8.77 -33.46 -10.03
CA GLU A 327 -8.88 -32.21 -10.78
C GLU A 327 -7.60 -31.37 -10.66
N MET A 328 -7.04 -31.23 -9.46
CA MET A 328 -5.77 -30.50 -9.28
C MET A 328 -4.62 -31.15 -10.03
N THR A 329 -4.56 -32.49 -10.05
CA THR A 329 -3.54 -33.25 -10.79
C THR A 329 -3.70 -33.05 -12.29
N SER A 330 -4.93 -33.18 -12.81
CA SER A 330 -5.23 -32.94 -14.22
C SER A 330 -4.82 -31.52 -14.65
N LEU A 331 -5.16 -30.51 -13.86
CA LEU A 331 -4.80 -29.12 -14.14
C LEU A 331 -3.28 -28.89 -14.07
N ALA A 332 -2.56 -29.46 -13.11
CA ALA A 332 -1.12 -29.33 -13.00
C ALA A 332 -0.37 -29.91 -14.21
N LEU A 333 -0.95 -30.94 -14.85
CA LEU A 333 -0.41 -31.56 -16.06
C LEU A 333 -0.86 -30.87 -17.36
N GLN A 334 -1.85 -30.00 -17.30
CA GLN A 334 -2.43 -29.33 -18.47
C GLN A 334 -1.39 -28.47 -19.21
N ARG A 335 -1.35 -28.60 -20.55
CA ARG A 335 -0.55 -27.69 -21.40
C ARG A 335 -1.18 -26.31 -21.45
N GLY A 336 -0.33 -25.27 -21.46
CA GLY A 336 -0.78 -23.86 -21.56
C GLY A 336 -1.11 -23.20 -20.22
N LEU A 337 -1.23 -23.94 -19.12
CA LEU A 337 -1.33 -23.32 -17.79
C LEU A 337 0.02 -22.68 -17.41
N SER A 338 -0.03 -21.48 -16.80
CA SER A 338 1.17 -20.77 -16.37
C SER A 338 1.98 -21.59 -15.35
N TRP A 339 3.31 -21.45 -15.37
CA TRP A 339 4.17 -22.12 -14.39
C TRP A 339 3.84 -21.70 -12.95
N GLN A 340 3.40 -20.44 -12.73
CA GLN A 340 2.97 -19.95 -11.44
C GLN A 340 1.78 -20.75 -10.90
N ALA A 341 0.74 -20.91 -11.70
CA ALA A 341 -0.44 -21.67 -11.30
C ALA A 341 -0.12 -23.16 -11.09
N LYS A 342 0.74 -23.75 -11.95
CA LYS A 342 1.20 -25.15 -11.79
C LYS A 342 1.94 -25.35 -10.46
N ALA A 343 2.85 -24.44 -10.12
CA ALA A 343 3.61 -24.53 -8.87
C ALA A 343 2.66 -24.50 -7.64
N LEU A 344 1.65 -23.63 -7.65
CA LEU A 344 0.63 -23.59 -6.58
C LEU A 344 -0.23 -24.84 -6.54
N LEU A 345 -0.61 -25.43 -7.69
CA LEU A 345 -1.36 -26.69 -7.73
C LEU A 345 -0.54 -27.84 -7.15
N TYR A 346 0.75 -27.94 -7.48
CA TYR A 346 1.63 -28.94 -6.85
C TYR A 346 1.74 -28.74 -5.33
N GLU A 347 1.81 -27.50 -4.88
CA GLU A 347 1.79 -27.17 -3.46
C GLU A 347 0.46 -27.61 -2.81
N ALA A 348 -0.69 -27.28 -3.43
CA ALA A 348 -2.02 -27.68 -2.96
C ALA A 348 -2.14 -29.20 -2.83
N LEU A 349 -1.68 -29.95 -3.83
CA LEU A 349 -1.63 -31.42 -3.79
C LEU A 349 -0.81 -31.91 -2.59
N LEU A 350 0.40 -31.39 -2.35
CA LEU A 350 1.23 -31.79 -1.22
C LEU A 350 0.64 -31.39 0.14
N VAL A 351 -0.12 -30.29 0.20
CA VAL A 351 -0.80 -29.85 1.43
C VAL A 351 -1.98 -30.78 1.78
N HIS A 352 -2.80 -31.14 0.79
CA HIS A 352 -4.09 -31.80 1.03
C HIS A 352 -4.09 -33.31 0.84
N ILE A 353 -3.17 -33.87 0.05
CA ILE A 353 -3.03 -35.34 -0.08
C ILE A 353 -2.52 -35.94 1.23
N PRO A 354 -3.21 -36.95 1.79
CA PRO A 354 -2.84 -37.59 3.05
C PRO A 354 -1.41 -38.15 3.02
N LYS A 355 -0.71 -38.06 4.15
CA LYS A 355 0.68 -38.53 4.29
C LYS A 355 0.84 -40.05 4.05
N TYR A 356 -0.20 -40.87 4.24
CA TYR A 356 -0.15 -42.30 3.95
C TYR A 356 -0.16 -42.64 2.45
N LYS A 357 -0.56 -41.74 1.54
CA LYS A 357 -0.43 -41.91 0.08
C LYS A 357 1.02 -41.67 -0.39
N VAL A 358 1.95 -42.46 0.16
CA VAL A 358 3.40 -42.25 0.00
C VAL A 358 3.85 -42.24 -1.46
N LEU A 359 3.33 -43.14 -2.28
CA LEU A 359 3.69 -43.26 -3.70
C LEU A 359 3.26 -42.02 -4.50
N THR A 360 2.00 -41.62 -4.35
CA THR A 360 1.45 -40.43 -5.03
C THR A 360 2.24 -39.19 -4.64
N ARG A 361 2.51 -38.98 -3.35
CA ARG A 361 3.30 -37.84 -2.87
C ARG A 361 4.72 -37.84 -3.45
N ARG A 362 5.37 -39.02 -3.50
CA ARG A 362 6.71 -39.16 -4.09
C ARG A 362 6.71 -38.79 -5.58
N ASP A 363 5.69 -39.22 -6.32
CA ASP A 363 5.58 -38.94 -7.76
C ASP A 363 5.37 -37.42 -8.00
N ILE A 364 4.57 -36.75 -7.17
CA ILE A 364 4.40 -35.28 -7.20
C ILE A 364 5.74 -34.57 -6.86
N ILE A 365 6.45 -34.99 -5.81
CA ILE A 365 7.74 -34.43 -5.45
C ILE A 365 8.75 -34.58 -6.59
N ASN A 366 8.78 -35.75 -7.24
CA ASN A 366 9.65 -35.99 -8.40
C ASN A 366 9.28 -35.10 -9.61
N ALA A 367 7.97 -34.89 -9.85
CA ALA A 367 7.51 -33.97 -10.88
C ALA A 367 7.97 -32.53 -10.58
N ILE A 368 7.86 -32.06 -9.33
CA ILE A 368 8.36 -30.76 -8.92
C ILE A 368 9.88 -30.65 -9.11
N LYS A 369 10.66 -31.66 -8.68
CA LYS A 369 12.11 -31.69 -8.88
C LYS A 369 12.50 -31.61 -10.36
N ASN A 370 11.77 -32.30 -11.24
CA ASN A 370 11.96 -32.20 -12.69
C ASN A 370 11.70 -30.78 -13.20
N GLN A 371 10.67 -30.10 -12.72
CA GLN A 371 10.41 -28.69 -13.09
C GLN A 371 11.53 -27.77 -12.59
N ILE A 372 11.99 -27.93 -11.36
CA ILE A 372 13.14 -27.17 -10.82
C ILE A 372 14.38 -27.30 -11.71
N GLN A 373 14.68 -28.50 -12.20
CA GLN A 373 15.83 -28.75 -13.08
C GLN A 373 15.65 -28.13 -14.47
N LYS A 374 14.44 -28.14 -15.03
CA LYS A 374 14.12 -27.62 -16.36
C LYS A 374 14.00 -26.09 -16.40
N SER A 375 13.67 -25.48 -15.27
CA SER A 375 13.40 -24.04 -15.18
C SER A 375 14.63 -23.21 -15.52
N GLN A 376 14.48 -22.30 -16.49
CA GLN A 376 15.51 -21.33 -16.88
C GLN A 376 15.39 -20.02 -16.10
N SER A 377 14.16 -19.64 -15.74
CA SER A 377 13.90 -18.42 -14.94
C SER A 377 14.13 -18.69 -13.46
N PRO A 378 14.85 -17.81 -12.74
CA PRO A 378 15.00 -17.92 -11.29
C PRO A 378 13.65 -17.81 -10.54
N TYR A 379 12.66 -17.11 -11.09
CA TYR A 379 11.31 -17.02 -10.53
C TYR A 379 10.53 -18.33 -10.70
N GLU A 380 10.54 -18.92 -11.90
CA GLU A 380 9.92 -20.22 -12.14
C GLU A 380 10.54 -21.28 -11.24
N LYS A 381 11.87 -21.36 -11.21
CA LYS A 381 12.61 -22.25 -10.32
C LYS A 381 12.22 -22.04 -8.86
N GLY A 382 12.17 -20.78 -8.41
CA GLY A 382 11.78 -20.42 -7.06
C GLY A 382 10.34 -20.82 -6.71
N ALA A 383 9.39 -20.68 -7.63
CA ALA A 383 8.01 -21.08 -7.41
C ALA A 383 7.89 -22.60 -7.16
N TYR A 384 8.58 -23.43 -7.98
CA TYR A 384 8.59 -24.87 -7.76
C TYR A 384 9.37 -25.26 -6.48
N ILE A 385 10.43 -24.55 -6.10
CA ILE A 385 11.11 -24.73 -4.82
C ILE A 385 10.11 -24.47 -3.68
N LYS A 386 9.34 -23.39 -3.76
CA LYS A 386 8.35 -23.00 -2.76
C LYS A 386 7.24 -24.03 -2.60
N SER A 387 6.88 -24.78 -3.64
CA SER A 387 5.90 -25.87 -3.54
C SER A 387 6.31 -26.98 -2.57
N LEU A 388 7.61 -27.13 -2.27
CA LEU A 388 8.15 -28.12 -1.32
C LEU A 388 8.25 -27.60 0.11
N ARG A 389 7.86 -26.35 0.41
CA ARG A 389 8.08 -25.69 1.72
C ARG A 389 7.45 -26.40 2.91
N ASN A 390 6.51 -27.32 2.69
CA ASN A 390 5.85 -28.11 3.74
C ASN A 390 6.36 -29.56 3.84
N GLU A 391 7.30 -29.96 2.96
CA GLU A 391 7.85 -31.30 2.91
C GLU A 391 9.14 -31.38 3.72
N VAL A 392 9.00 -31.74 5.01
CA VAL A 392 10.12 -31.71 5.98
C VAL A 392 11.32 -32.57 5.55
N LEU A 393 11.09 -33.71 4.93
CA LEU A 393 12.15 -34.62 4.47
C LEU A 393 12.93 -34.09 3.26
N GLU A 394 12.39 -33.09 2.56
CA GLU A 394 13.07 -32.45 1.43
C GLU A 394 14.04 -31.32 1.84
N LEU A 395 14.18 -31.04 3.14
CA LEU A 395 15.07 -29.98 3.64
C LEU A 395 16.53 -30.09 3.14
N PRO A 396 17.19 -31.26 3.14
CA PRO A 396 18.54 -31.37 2.59
C PRO A 396 18.62 -31.01 1.10
N TYR A 397 17.64 -31.42 0.30
CA TYR A 397 17.57 -31.07 -1.12
C TYR A 397 17.37 -29.57 -1.32
N LEU A 398 16.45 -28.93 -0.55
CA LEU A 398 16.22 -27.50 -0.61
C LEU A 398 17.49 -26.70 -0.28
N ILE A 399 18.22 -27.06 0.79
CA ILE A 399 19.49 -26.44 1.16
C ILE A 399 20.49 -26.52 -0.01
N SER A 400 20.59 -27.68 -0.67
CA SER A 400 21.51 -27.85 -1.81
C SER A 400 21.23 -26.91 -2.99
N LEU A 401 19.98 -26.49 -3.18
CA LEU A 401 19.59 -25.55 -4.24
C LEU A 401 20.00 -24.10 -3.95
N GLY A 402 20.16 -23.74 -2.69
CA GLY A 402 20.57 -22.41 -2.23
C GLY A 402 22.06 -22.15 -2.11
N GLY A 403 22.90 -23.05 -2.66
CA GLY A 403 24.37 -22.97 -2.57
C GLY A 403 24.98 -21.68 -3.15
N LYS A 404 26.31 -21.53 -2.99
CA LYS A 404 27.05 -20.28 -3.24
C LYS A 404 26.73 -19.59 -4.57
N ASN A 405 26.58 -20.36 -5.64
CA ASN A 405 26.34 -19.85 -7.01
C ASN A 405 24.85 -19.66 -7.37
N ALA A 406 23.92 -19.95 -6.47
CA ALA A 406 22.51 -19.76 -6.73
C ALA A 406 22.15 -18.25 -6.84
N PRO A 407 21.21 -17.87 -7.72
CA PRO A 407 20.71 -16.50 -7.77
C PRO A 407 20.12 -16.04 -6.43
N PHE A 408 20.20 -14.75 -6.14
CA PHE A 408 19.66 -14.19 -4.88
C PHE A 408 18.21 -14.57 -4.63
N ILE A 409 17.37 -14.50 -5.66
CA ILE A 409 15.97 -14.91 -5.61
C ILE A 409 15.83 -16.34 -5.10
N VAL A 410 16.61 -17.28 -5.65
CA VAL A 410 16.59 -18.69 -5.25
C VAL A 410 17.06 -18.87 -3.80
N LYS A 411 18.14 -18.19 -3.39
CA LYS A 411 18.65 -18.23 -2.01
C LYS A 411 17.59 -17.71 -1.01
N THR A 412 16.96 -16.59 -1.30
CA THR A 412 15.91 -16.02 -0.45
C THR A 412 14.73 -16.99 -0.31
N ILE A 413 14.25 -17.57 -1.41
CA ILE A 413 13.15 -18.55 -1.40
C ILE A 413 13.52 -19.85 -0.66
N VAL A 414 14.74 -20.35 -0.83
CA VAL A 414 15.22 -21.51 -0.06
C VAL A 414 15.20 -21.19 1.43
N THR A 415 15.63 -19.99 1.83
CA THR A 415 15.60 -19.56 3.24
C THR A 415 14.17 -19.49 3.77
N GLU A 416 13.19 -18.99 2.99
CA GLU A 416 11.75 -19.02 3.32
C GLU A 416 11.22 -20.46 3.49
N CYS A 417 11.67 -21.39 2.63
CA CYS A 417 11.30 -22.80 2.77
C CYS A 417 11.89 -23.42 4.05
N ILE A 418 13.14 -23.11 4.39
CA ILE A 418 13.76 -23.52 5.66
C ILE A 418 12.94 -22.98 6.84
N GLU A 419 12.54 -21.70 6.81
CA GLU A 419 11.67 -21.10 7.82
C GLU A 419 10.37 -21.90 7.99
N SER A 420 9.68 -22.19 6.89
CA SER A 420 8.42 -22.97 6.91
C SER A 420 8.60 -24.36 7.51
N ILE A 421 9.69 -25.04 7.14
CA ILE A 421 9.99 -26.38 7.62
C ILE A 421 10.38 -26.37 9.11
N LEU A 422 11.19 -25.42 9.57
CA LEU A 422 11.53 -25.28 10.98
C LEU A 422 10.32 -25.00 11.89
N LYS A 423 9.33 -24.28 11.36
CA LYS A 423 8.05 -24.03 12.05
C LYS A 423 7.05 -25.21 11.97
N ASN A 424 7.33 -26.20 11.14
CA ASN A 424 6.43 -27.35 10.98
C ASN A 424 6.44 -28.22 12.24
N LYS A 425 5.24 -28.49 12.78
CA LYS A 425 5.06 -29.28 14.01
C LYS A 425 5.67 -30.68 13.94
N THR A 426 5.85 -31.23 12.74
CA THR A 426 6.45 -32.57 12.54
C THR A 426 7.97 -32.54 12.42
N PHE A 427 8.59 -31.37 12.34
CA PHE A 427 10.05 -31.25 12.19
C PHE A 427 10.81 -32.05 13.26
N GLY A 428 10.49 -31.85 14.53
CA GLY A 428 11.10 -32.55 15.64
C GLY A 428 10.81 -34.06 15.70
N LEU A 429 9.80 -34.56 14.96
CA LEU A 429 9.51 -35.98 14.84
C LEU A 429 10.48 -36.69 13.88
N TYR A 430 10.82 -36.01 12.77
CA TYR A 430 11.74 -36.53 11.75
C TYR A 430 13.20 -36.34 12.13
N TYR A 431 13.55 -35.22 12.72
CA TYR A 431 14.93 -34.85 13.05
C TYR A 431 15.15 -34.83 14.57
N LYS A 432 15.03 -36.01 15.18
CA LYS A 432 15.18 -36.17 16.64
C LYS A 432 16.65 -36.07 17.06
N GLY A 433 16.87 -35.47 18.23
CA GLY A 433 18.14 -35.40 18.92
C GLY A 433 19.05 -34.27 18.44
N SER A 434 19.75 -33.66 19.38
CA SER A 434 20.63 -32.49 19.16
C SER A 434 21.84 -32.74 18.23
N LYS A 435 22.21 -34.00 18.04
CA LYS A 435 23.33 -34.41 17.17
C LYS A 435 22.89 -34.73 15.73
N ASN A 436 21.62 -34.52 15.37
CA ASN A 436 21.14 -34.80 14.02
C ASN A 436 21.92 -33.90 13.02
N PRO A 437 22.46 -34.46 11.93
CA PRO A 437 23.26 -33.71 10.93
C PRO A 437 22.50 -32.54 10.29
N ILE A 438 21.16 -32.55 10.28
CA ILE A 438 20.37 -31.49 9.69
C ILE A 438 20.60 -30.13 10.34
N TYR A 439 20.85 -30.10 11.67
CA TYR A 439 21.12 -28.83 12.35
C TYR A 439 22.49 -28.24 11.91
N SER A 440 23.48 -29.07 11.66
CA SER A 440 24.77 -28.64 11.06
C SER A 440 24.56 -28.07 9.67
N MET A 441 23.80 -28.78 8.82
CA MET A 441 23.54 -28.34 7.44
C MET A 441 22.81 -26.98 7.40
N VAL A 442 21.79 -26.80 8.24
CA VAL A 442 21.07 -25.52 8.34
C VAL A 442 21.99 -24.43 8.89
N SER A 443 22.80 -24.74 9.92
CA SER A 443 23.76 -23.79 10.49
C SER A 443 24.83 -23.34 9.48
N GLU A 444 25.36 -24.27 8.72
CA GLU A 444 26.32 -23.98 7.65
C GLU A 444 25.71 -23.09 6.57
N TYR A 445 24.49 -23.40 6.14
CA TYR A 445 23.75 -22.58 5.19
C TYR A 445 23.51 -21.16 5.72
N PHE A 446 23.03 -21.01 6.97
CA PHE A 446 22.82 -19.70 7.58
C PHE A 446 24.12 -18.90 7.70
N ASN A 447 25.20 -19.53 8.13
CA ASN A 447 26.53 -18.92 8.20
C ASN A 447 27.01 -18.45 6.81
N GLU A 448 26.78 -19.24 5.76
CA GLU A 448 27.09 -18.82 4.38
C GLU A 448 26.32 -17.57 3.97
N GLN A 449 25.00 -17.50 4.29
CA GLN A 449 24.20 -16.30 4.01
C GLN A 449 24.69 -15.09 4.81
N CYS A 450 25.09 -15.28 6.08
CA CYS A 450 25.65 -14.21 6.91
C CYS A 450 27.00 -13.71 6.36
N ASN A 451 27.90 -14.60 6.00
CA ASN A 451 29.21 -14.25 5.44
C ASN A 451 29.10 -13.55 4.07
N SER A 452 28.12 -13.90 3.29
CA SER A 452 27.89 -13.29 1.96
C SER A 452 27.12 -11.97 2.02
N GLY A 453 26.56 -11.57 3.17
CA GLY A 453 25.72 -10.38 3.31
C GLY A 453 24.45 -10.45 2.46
N ASN A 454 23.87 -11.64 2.30
CA ASN A 454 22.65 -11.80 1.51
C ASN A 454 21.42 -11.23 2.23
N VAL A 455 21.12 -9.95 2.02
CA VAL A 455 20.09 -9.19 2.74
C VAL A 455 18.71 -9.87 2.75
N GLY A 456 18.27 -10.48 1.65
CA GLY A 456 16.99 -11.19 1.61
C GLY A 456 16.97 -12.40 2.54
N SER A 457 17.98 -13.28 2.44
CA SER A 457 18.10 -14.42 3.36
C SER A 457 18.28 -13.97 4.80
N LEU A 458 19.07 -12.92 5.06
CA LEU A 458 19.30 -12.39 6.41
C LEU A 458 18.02 -11.86 7.06
N ALA A 459 17.14 -11.17 6.31
CA ALA A 459 15.86 -10.72 6.80
C ALA A 459 14.97 -11.91 7.22
N VAL A 460 14.94 -12.98 6.42
CA VAL A 460 14.20 -14.21 6.74
C VAL A 460 14.81 -14.90 7.96
N ILE A 461 16.14 -15.04 8.04
CA ILE A 461 16.84 -15.64 9.20
C ILE A 461 16.52 -14.85 10.47
N ALA A 462 16.52 -13.51 10.41
CA ALA A 462 16.15 -12.67 11.54
C ALA A 462 14.69 -12.93 11.98
N SER A 463 13.76 -13.11 11.01
CA SER A 463 12.36 -13.51 11.30
C SER A 463 12.27 -14.86 12.02
N ILE A 464 13.05 -15.86 11.60
CA ILE A 464 13.11 -17.18 12.24
C ILE A 464 13.43 -17.03 13.73
N PHE A 465 14.52 -16.36 14.05
CA PHE A 465 14.97 -16.19 15.45
C PHE A 465 14.05 -15.28 16.27
N ARG A 466 13.32 -14.38 15.65
CA ARG A 466 12.34 -13.52 16.32
C ARG A 466 11.07 -14.29 16.71
N SER A 467 10.67 -15.28 15.92
CA SER A 467 9.44 -16.08 16.13
C SER A 467 9.66 -17.30 16.98
N GLU A 468 10.82 -17.98 16.85
CA GLU A 468 11.14 -19.27 17.47
C GLU A 468 12.37 -19.15 18.38
N THR A 469 12.17 -18.70 19.61
CA THR A 469 13.27 -18.33 20.50
C THR A 469 13.91 -19.48 21.29
N GLY A 470 13.25 -20.64 21.45
CA GLY A 470 13.68 -21.66 22.41
C GLY A 470 14.80 -22.59 21.88
N LEU A 471 14.42 -23.58 21.06
CA LEU A 471 15.34 -24.63 20.59
C LEU A 471 16.38 -24.11 19.59
N LEU A 472 16.01 -23.17 18.72
CA LEU A 472 16.89 -22.69 17.65
C LEU A 472 18.08 -21.90 18.17
N LYS A 473 17.93 -21.13 19.29
CA LYS A 473 19.07 -20.43 19.92
C LYS A 473 20.19 -21.39 20.36
N TYR A 474 19.80 -22.57 20.84
CA TYR A 474 20.75 -23.56 21.31
C TYR A 474 21.64 -24.12 20.20
N TYR A 475 21.05 -24.33 18.99
CA TYR A 475 21.75 -24.93 17.86
C TYR A 475 22.53 -23.93 17.02
N PHE A 476 22.08 -22.68 16.89
CA PHE A 476 22.55 -21.79 15.82
C PHE A 476 23.37 -20.58 16.28
N LYS A 477 23.57 -20.33 17.58
CA LYS A 477 24.38 -19.21 18.12
C LYS A 477 24.15 -17.87 17.37
N PRO A 478 22.91 -17.34 17.35
CA PRO A 478 22.52 -16.21 16.51
C PRO A 478 23.34 -14.93 16.77
N ASP A 479 23.79 -14.67 18.01
CA ASP A 479 24.59 -13.49 18.33
C ASP A 479 25.90 -13.47 17.51
N SER A 480 26.58 -14.62 17.39
CA SER A 480 27.82 -14.73 16.59
C SER A 480 27.54 -14.58 15.10
N MET A 481 26.49 -15.25 14.60
CA MET A 481 26.09 -15.20 13.18
C MET A 481 25.72 -13.78 12.75
N PHE A 482 24.88 -13.11 13.52
CA PHE A 482 24.47 -11.74 13.22
C PHE A 482 25.58 -10.73 13.42
N GLY A 483 26.54 -11.00 14.34
CA GLY A 483 27.77 -10.22 14.45
C GLY A 483 28.56 -10.21 13.14
N ILE A 484 28.73 -11.38 12.51
CA ILE A 484 29.38 -11.50 11.19
C ILE A 484 28.57 -10.75 10.12
N ALA A 485 27.25 -10.99 10.06
CA ALA A 485 26.39 -10.36 9.07
C ALA A 485 26.47 -8.82 9.13
N LYS A 486 26.43 -8.22 10.34
CA LYS A 486 26.51 -6.76 10.51
C LYS A 486 27.80 -6.15 9.98
N ASN A 487 28.92 -6.88 10.04
CA ASN A 487 30.20 -6.40 9.53
C ASN A 487 30.28 -6.40 7.99
N VAL A 488 29.42 -7.18 7.32
CA VAL A 488 29.38 -7.29 5.86
C VAL A 488 28.35 -6.35 5.25
N LEU A 489 27.29 -6.02 5.98
CA LEU A 489 26.25 -5.13 5.52
C LEU A 489 26.77 -3.70 5.31
N LYS A 490 26.37 -3.09 4.20
CA LYS A 490 26.76 -1.72 3.82
C LYS A 490 25.62 -0.73 4.08
N LEU A 491 25.88 0.28 4.90
CA LEU A 491 24.92 1.34 5.16
C LEU A 491 25.20 2.55 4.28
N PRO A 492 24.17 3.26 3.78
CA PRO A 492 22.73 3.09 4.09
C PRO A 492 22.01 2.01 3.30
N ARG A 493 22.63 1.38 2.29
CA ARG A 493 21.97 0.42 1.37
C ARG A 493 21.20 -0.69 2.08
N ASP A 494 21.82 -1.29 3.09
CA ASP A 494 21.29 -2.48 3.76
C ASP A 494 20.65 -2.15 5.12
N ILE A 495 20.25 -0.89 5.33
CA ILE A 495 19.75 -0.37 6.63
C ILE A 495 18.52 -1.15 7.15
N GLU A 496 17.65 -1.58 6.27
CA GLU A 496 16.44 -2.33 6.63
C GLU A 496 16.81 -3.67 7.27
N THR A 497 17.65 -4.45 6.59
CA THR A 497 18.13 -5.75 7.10
C THR A 497 18.97 -5.56 8.37
N TYR A 498 19.77 -4.51 8.45
CA TYR A 498 20.51 -4.17 9.66
C TYR A 498 19.58 -3.92 10.85
N ASN A 499 18.55 -3.11 10.67
CA ASN A 499 17.54 -2.81 11.71
C ASN A 499 16.73 -4.06 12.10
N GLU A 500 16.40 -4.94 11.14
CA GLU A 500 15.74 -6.22 11.40
C GLU A 500 16.60 -7.14 12.28
N ILE A 501 17.91 -7.25 12.01
CA ILE A 501 18.85 -8.01 12.81
C ILE A 501 18.94 -7.44 14.23
N GLU A 502 19.14 -6.13 14.37
CA GLU A 502 19.27 -5.49 15.69
C GLU A 502 17.97 -5.59 16.51
N THR A 503 16.81 -5.42 15.87
CA THR A 503 15.51 -5.62 16.51
C THR A 503 15.35 -7.06 17.00
N THR A 504 15.82 -8.04 16.21
CA THR A 504 15.78 -9.45 16.58
C THR A 504 16.69 -9.74 17.76
N LEU A 505 17.94 -9.25 17.72
CA LEU A 505 18.90 -9.40 18.82
C LEU A 505 18.39 -8.75 20.11
N ALA A 506 17.83 -7.54 20.02
CA ALA A 506 17.26 -6.85 21.16
C ALA A 506 16.10 -7.66 21.80
N LYS A 507 15.19 -8.21 20.97
CA LYS A 507 14.11 -9.07 21.45
C LYS A 507 14.65 -10.33 22.12
N MET A 508 15.66 -10.97 21.53
CA MET A 508 16.26 -12.19 22.06
C MET A 508 16.99 -11.97 23.38
N ASN A 509 17.62 -10.80 23.55
CA ASN A 509 18.42 -10.46 24.72
C ASN A 509 17.64 -9.61 25.74
N HIS A 510 16.33 -9.43 25.53
CA HIS A 510 15.43 -8.62 26.38
C HIS A 510 15.94 -7.17 26.58
N THR A 511 16.56 -6.60 25.54
CA THR A 511 17.04 -5.21 25.50
C THR A 511 16.14 -4.36 24.62
N LYS A 512 16.31 -3.03 24.66
CA LYS A 512 15.65 -2.11 23.72
C LYS A 512 16.63 -1.76 22.60
N TYR A 513 16.14 -1.69 21.38
CA TYR A 513 16.86 -1.16 20.23
C TYR A 513 16.11 0.04 19.67
N GLU A 514 16.81 1.14 19.47
CA GLU A 514 16.29 2.30 18.75
C GLU A 514 16.68 2.15 17.28
N VAL A 515 15.66 2.14 16.41
CA VAL A 515 15.83 1.93 14.97
C VAL A 515 16.76 2.99 14.39
N LYS A 516 17.84 2.56 13.78
CA LYS A 516 18.82 3.45 13.16
C LYS A 516 18.21 4.16 11.96
N LYS A 517 18.21 5.50 12.00
CA LYS A 517 17.71 6.33 10.90
C LYS A 517 18.69 6.35 9.74
N VAL A 518 18.15 6.54 8.53
CA VAL A 518 18.96 6.62 7.31
C VAL A 518 19.69 7.95 7.25
N ALA A 519 20.98 7.92 6.93
CA ALA A 519 21.78 9.11 6.72
C ALA A 519 21.34 9.84 5.43
N TYR A 520 21.38 11.17 5.45
CA TYR A 520 21.16 11.98 4.26
C TYR A 520 22.45 12.02 3.42
N ASN A 521 22.43 11.39 2.26
CA ASN A 521 23.59 11.28 1.39
C ASN A 521 23.28 11.44 -0.11
N HIS A 522 22.06 11.80 -0.47
CA HIS A 522 21.66 11.97 -1.88
C HIS A 522 20.85 13.26 -2.06
N PRO A 523 21.52 14.43 -2.19
CA PRO A 523 20.86 15.70 -2.40
C PRO A 523 20.20 15.78 -3.78
N ILE A 524 19.15 16.60 -3.90
CA ILE A 524 18.44 16.84 -5.16
C ILE A 524 19.34 17.52 -6.18
N ASP A 525 19.43 16.95 -7.39
CA ASP A 525 20.16 17.56 -8.53
C ASP A 525 19.30 18.62 -9.23
N TRP A 526 19.36 19.85 -8.71
CA TRP A 526 18.64 21.00 -9.28
C TRP A 526 19.09 21.35 -10.69
N GLN A 527 20.38 21.20 -11.02
CA GLN A 527 20.89 21.53 -12.36
C GLN A 527 20.27 20.63 -13.43
N LYS A 528 19.98 19.39 -13.07
CA LYS A 528 19.27 18.46 -13.94
C LYS A 528 17.79 18.81 -14.02
N LEU A 529 17.12 19.06 -12.88
CA LEU A 529 15.68 19.33 -12.82
C LEU A 529 15.27 20.60 -13.56
N ILE A 530 16.04 21.69 -13.45
CA ILE A 530 15.73 22.98 -14.10
C ILE A 530 15.65 22.85 -15.63
N LYS A 531 16.35 21.88 -16.21
CA LYS A 531 16.35 21.61 -17.66
C LYS A 531 15.15 20.79 -18.12
N LEU A 532 14.38 20.23 -17.19
CA LEU A 532 13.24 19.38 -17.50
C LEU A 532 11.95 20.21 -17.63
N LYS A 533 10.98 19.66 -18.36
CA LYS A 533 9.63 20.22 -18.46
C LYS A 533 8.86 19.99 -17.13
N ASP A 534 7.79 20.74 -16.92
CA ASP A 534 6.90 20.58 -15.77
C ASP A 534 6.26 19.17 -15.69
N THR A 535 6.11 18.54 -16.85
CA THR A 535 5.67 17.14 -17.00
C THR A 535 6.63 16.41 -17.91
N ILE A 536 7.10 15.25 -17.52
CA ILE A 536 8.08 14.45 -18.26
C ILE A 536 7.42 13.15 -18.70
N ASN A 537 7.43 12.89 -20.01
CA ASN A 537 6.92 11.65 -20.55
C ASN A 537 8.01 10.56 -20.51
N VAL A 538 7.62 9.38 -20.00
CA VAL A 538 8.49 8.21 -19.91
C VAL A 538 7.79 7.00 -20.51
N ILE A 539 8.55 6.17 -21.23
CA ILE A 539 8.07 4.90 -21.76
C ILE A 539 8.85 3.77 -21.09
N ILE A 540 8.14 2.86 -20.43
CA ILE A 540 8.70 1.60 -19.92
C ILE A 540 8.30 0.50 -20.90
N THR A 541 9.26 -0.09 -21.60
CA THR A 541 9.05 -1.23 -22.48
C THR A 541 9.29 -2.51 -21.70
N THR A 542 8.30 -3.38 -21.67
CA THR A 542 8.37 -4.71 -21.04
C THR A 542 8.22 -5.81 -22.09
N ASP A 543 8.46 -7.06 -21.72
CA ASP A 543 8.17 -8.23 -22.57
C ASP A 543 6.66 -8.43 -22.83
N LYS A 544 5.77 -7.69 -22.18
CA LYS A 544 4.31 -7.66 -22.40
C LYS A 544 3.85 -6.47 -23.24
N GLY A 545 4.71 -5.47 -23.48
CA GLY A 545 4.38 -4.25 -24.20
C GLY A 545 4.87 -2.99 -23.48
N ALA A 546 4.35 -1.83 -23.89
CA ALA A 546 4.78 -0.54 -23.40
C ALA A 546 3.80 0.08 -22.41
N LEU A 547 4.33 0.67 -21.32
CA LEU A 547 3.63 1.51 -20.37
C LEU A 547 4.07 2.96 -20.58
N TYR A 548 3.14 3.89 -20.65
CA TYR A 548 3.40 5.31 -20.88
C TYR A 548 3.10 6.08 -19.59
N LEU A 549 4.09 6.80 -19.08
CA LEU A 549 4.01 7.53 -17.82
C LEU A 549 4.19 9.02 -18.03
N GLU A 550 3.57 9.81 -17.18
CA GLU A 550 3.88 11.21 -16.93
C GLU A 550 4.47 11.35 -15.52
N LEU A 551 5.63 11.98 -15.39
CA LEU A 551 6.27 12.28 -14.13
C LEU A 551 6.10 13.75 -13.77
N TYR A 552 6.02 14.05 -12.48
CA TYR A 552 5.65 15.36 -11.93
C TYR A 552 6.78 15.96 -11.06
N PRO A 553 7.79 16.64 -11.65
CA PRO A 553 8.94 17.20 -10.91
C PRO A 553 8.55 18.16 -9.79
N LYS A 554 7.46 18.92 -9.97
CA LYS A 554 6.97 19.88 -8.96
C LYS A 554 6.31 19.20 -7.75
N LEU A 555 5.85 17.96 -7.89
CA LEU A 555 5.24 17.22 -6.78
C LEU A 555 6.25 16.40 -5.99
N ALA A 556 7.27 15.87 -6.66
CA ALA A 556 8.27 14.98 -6.07
C ALA A 556 9.63 15.19 -6.74
N SER A 557 10.28 16.30 -6.42
CA SER A 557 11.51 16.75 -7.08
C SER A 557 12.65 15.75 -6.91
N GLY A 558 12.87 15.24 -5.70
CA GLY A 558 13.91 14.26 -5.40
C GLY A 558 13.69 12.94 -6.11
N SER A 559 12.46 12.43 -6.04
CA SER A 559 12.09 11.15 -6.65
C SER A 559 12.18 11.20 -8.17
N VAL A 560 11.73 12.29 -8.81
CA VAL A 560 11.83 12.46 -10.27
C VAL A 560 13.28 12.63 -10.71
N ALA A 561 14.09 13.45 -10.01
CA ALA A 561 15.51 13.62 -10.33
C ALA A 561 16.25 12.26 -10.27
N ASN A 562 16.02 11.49 -9.22
CA ASN A 562 16.58 10.16 -9.05
C ASN A 562 16.14 9.20 -10.16
N PHE A 563 14.84 9.13 -10.44
CA PHE A 563 14.29 8.21 -11.46
C PHE A 563 14.85 8.52 -12.86
N ILE A 564 14.94 9.80 -13.24
CA ILE A 564 15.54 10.23 -14.51
C ILE A 564 17.04 9.90 -14.57
N THR A 565 17.76 10.05 -13.46
CA THR A 565 19.19 9.67 -13.40
C THR A 565 19.35 8.15 -13.65
N LEU A 566 18.55 7.34 -13.01
CA LEU A 566 18.57 5.89 -13.20
C LEU A 566 18.18 5.47 -14.63
N ILE A 567 17.25 6.19 -15.28
CA ILE A 567 16.93 5.99 -16.70
C ILE A 567 18.16 6.28 -17.57
N GLN A 568 18.84 7.41 -17.36
CA GLN A 568 20.03 7.82 -18.14
C GLN A 568 21.19 6.83 -17.98
N GLU A 569 21.28 6.16 -16.83
CA GLU A 569 22.25 5.10 -16.54
C GLU A 569 21.81 3.72 -17.05
N SER A 570 20.66 3.62 -17.73
CA SER A 570 20.05 2.35 -18.17
C SER A 570 19.85 1.34 -17.02
N PHE A 571 19.72 1.84 -15.79
CA PHE A 571 19.64 1.02 -14.58
C PHE A 571 18.46 0.03 -14.61
N PHE A 572 17.33 0.42 -15.18
CA PHE A 572 16.12 -0.40 -15.19
C PHE A 572 16.13 -1.52 -16.24
N ASN A 573 17.06 -1.47 -17.22
CA ASN A 573 17.14 -2.47 -18.28
C ASN A 573 17.45 -3.83 -17.69
N ASP A 574 16.78 -4.87 -18.21
CA ASP A 574 16.83 -6.24 -17.75
C ASP A 574 16.40 -6.49 -16.29
N LYS A 575 15.85 -5.49 -15.60
CA LYS A 575 15.29 -5.68 -14.28
C LYS A 575 13.94 -6.38 -14.34
N PHE A 576 13.69 -7.18 -13.31
CA PHE A 576 12.44 -7.92 -13.19
C PHE A 576 11.36 -7.09 -12.50
N ILE A 577 10.11 -7.35 -12.91
CA ILE A 577 8.94 -7.02 -12.12
C ILE A 577 8.84 -8.12 -11.05
N HIS A 578 9.41 -7.82 -9.88
CA HIS A 578 9.65 -8.84 -8.84
C HIS A 578 8.40 -9.11 -7.98
N ARG A 579 7.40 -8.24 -8.03
CA ARG A 579 6.16 -8.40 -7.26
C ARG A 579 4.96 -7.94 -8.08
N VAL A 580 3.93 -8.78 -8.14
CA VAL A 580 2.62 -8.47 -8.72
C VAL A 580 1.54 -8.88 -7.73
N VAL A 581 0.70 -7.95 -7.35
CA VAL A 581 -0.45 -8.22 -6.47
C VAL A 581 -1.71 -7.80 -7.23
N PRO A 582 -2.55 -8.74 -7.66
CA PRO A 582 -3.75 -8.46 -8.43
C PRO A 582 -4.61 -7.37 -7.78
N ASN A 583 -5.13 -6.44 -8.57
CA ASN A 583 -5.94 -5.30 -8.15
C ASN A 583 -5.28 -4.35 -7.14
N PHE A 584 -3.97 -4.46 -6.92
CA PHE A 584 -3.23 -3.58 -6.05
C PHE A 584 -2.09 -2.88 -6.79
N VAL A 585 -0.94 -3.55 -6.97
CA VAL A 585 0.24 -2.94 -7.61
C VAL A 585 1.08 -3.98 -8.38
N ILE A 586 1.84 -3.51 -9.39
CA ILE A 586 3.12 -4.12 -9.77
C ILE A 586 4.24 -3.35 -9.08
N GLN A 587 5.36 -4.03 -8.79
CA GLN A 587 6.56 -3.42 -8.20
C GLN A 587 7.82 -3.90 -8.95
N ALA A 588 8.69 -2.94 -9.28
CA ALA A 588 9.91 -3.15 -10.06
C ALA A 588 11.07 -2.30 -9.55
N GLY A 589 12.23 -2.33 -10.22
CA GLY A 589 13.39 -1.50 -9.89
C GLY A 589 14.28 -2.05 -8.78
N CYS A 590 14.03 -3.27 -8.27
CA CYS A 590 14.95 -3.92 -7.33
C CYS A 590 16.24 -4.36 -8.03
N PRO A 591 17.45 -3.93 -7.60
CA PRO A 591 18.70 -4.32 -8.24
C PRO A 591 18.97 -5.83 -8.19
N ARG A 592 18.47 -6.52 -7.18
CA ARG A 592 18.65 -7.95 -6.94
C ARG A 592 17.52 -8.83 -7.52
N GLY A 593 16.35 -8.22 -7.76
CA GLY A 593 15.15 -8.90 -8.23
C GLY A 593 14.39 -9.72 -7.16
N ASP A 594 14.79 -9.68 -5.90
CA ASP A 594 14.12 -10.40 -4.79
C ASP A 594 13.30 -9.47 -3.87
N GLY A 595 13.26 -8.17 -4.19
CA GLY A 595 12.56 -7.16 -3.39
C GLY A 595 13.40 -6.55 -2.25
N TYR A 596 14.52 -7.17 -1.88
CA TYR A 596 15.36 -6.76 -0.75
C TYR A 596 16.59 -5.92 -1.15
N GLY A 597 16.68 -5.42 -2.34
CA GLY A 597 17.84 -4.66 -2.79
C GLY A 597 17.62 -3.17 -2.78
N GLY A 598 18.64 -2.41 -2.39
CA GLY A 598 18.73 -0.96 -2.48
C GLY A 598 20.01 -0.50 -3.18
N LEU A 599 20.19 0.81 -3.26
CA LEU A 599 21.39 1.49 -3.73
C LEU A 599 22.22 2.02 -2.55
N ASP A 600 23.44 2.48 -2.79
CA ASP A 600 24.32 3.01 -1.73
C ASP A 600 23.85 4.40 -1.19
N TYR A 601 22.61 4.76 -1.49
CA TYR A 601 21.91 5.95 -1.01
C TYR A 601 20.42 5.69 -0.84
N THR A 602 19.74 6.61 -0.14
CA THR A 602 18.29 6.70 -0.10
C THR A 602 17.84 8.11 -0.41
N ILE A 603 16.64 8.24 -0.94
CA ILE A 603 15.94 9.51 -1.12
C ILE A 603 14.82 9.64 -0.09
N ARG A 604 14.33 10.86 0.08
CA ARG A 604 13.32 11.18 1.08
C ARG A 604 11.91 10.99 0.56
N THR A 605 11.05 10.55 1.43
CA THR A 605 9.61 10.49 1.16
C THR A 605 9.06 11.90 0.92
N GLU A 606 8.38 12.12 -0.21
CA GLU A 606 7.81 13.40 -0.64
C GLU A 606 6.29 13.30 -0.69
N ILE A 607 5.62 13.77 0.36
CA ILE A 607 4.17 13.77 0.47
C ILE A 607 3.62 15.17 0.20
N ASN A 608 2.52 15.27 -0.55
CA ASN A 608 1.96 16.52 -1.02
C ASN A 608 0.43 16.53 -0.87
N SER A 609 -0.14 17.66 -0.47
CA SER A 609 -1.59 17.85 -0.30
C SER A 609 -2.38 17.81 -1.62
N SER A 610 -1.69 17.96 -2.76
CA SER A 610 -2.33 18.10 -4.08
C SER A 610 -2.61 16.78 -4.79
N ILE A 611 -2.07 15.64 -4.30
CA ILE A 611 -2.22 14.34 -4.95
C ILE A 611 -2.42 13.21 -3.93
N ASN A 612 -3.20 12.20 -4.31
CA ASN A 612 -3.49 11.02 -3.50
C ASN A 612 -3.66 9.76 -4.36
N PHE A 613 -3.67 8.58 -3.74
CA PHE A 613 -3.80 7.28 -4.41
C PHE A 613 -5.26 6.90 -4.71
N GLN A 614 -6.07 7.85 -5.17
CA GLN A 614 -7.48 7.60 -5.53
C GLN A 614 -7.71 7.37 -7.01
N GLY A 615 -6.65 7.25 -7.79
CA GLY A 615 -6.67 6.93 -9.21
C GLY A 615 -6.03 5.60 -9.56
N GLU A 616 -6.28 5.13 -10.77
CA GLU A 616 -5.59 4.00 -11.40
C GLU A 616 -4.28 4.48 -12.03
N GLY A 617 -3.29 3.60 -12.11
CA GLY A 617 -2.04 3.88 -12.80
C GLY A 617 -1.13 4.90 -12.10
N LEU A 618 -1.31 5.16 -10.80
CA LEU A 618 -0.42 6.05 -10.08
C LEU A 618 0.93 5.38 -9.85
N VAL A 619 1.99 6.16 -10.08
CA VAL A 619 3.38 5.70 -9.94
C VAL A 619 3.93 6.22 -8.63
N GLY A 620 4.29 5.31 -7.74
CA GLY A 620 4.82 5.65 -6.43
C GLY A 620 6.18 5.01 -6.15
N MET A 621 6.97 5.63 -5.26
CA MET A 621 8.21 5.04 -4.75
C MET A 621 7.90 3.95 -3.72
N ALA A 622 8.54 2.79 -3.88
CA ALA A 622 8.46 1.74 -2.87
C ALA A 622 9.43 2.03 -1.71
N SER A 623 8.98 1.78 -0.48
CA SER A 623 9.78 1.98 0.73
C SER A 623 9.46 0.93 1.79
N ALA A 624 10.39 0.66 2.69
CA ALA A 624 10.20 -0.13 3.90
C ALA A 624 9.94 0.73 5.15
N GLY A 625 9.68 2.00 4.95
CA GLY A 625 9.39 3.00 5.96
C GLY A 625 9.80 4.39 5.47
N PRO A 626 9.54 5.45 6.22
CA PRO A 626 9.89 6.81 5.82
C PRO A 626 11.39 6.93 5.46
N ASP A 627 11.67 7.61 4.36
CA ASP A 627 13.03 7.95 3.92
C ASP A 627 13.94 6.77 3.52
N THR A 628 13.34 5.61 3.19
CA THR A 628 14.08 4.43 2.69
C THR A 628 13.89 4.19 1.18
N GLU A 629 13.30 5.12 0.48
CA GLU A 629 13.10 5.07 -0.97
C GLU A 629 14.44 5.13 -1.71
N CYS A 630 14.56 4.46 -2.85
CA CYS A 630 15.75 4.58 -3.73
C CYS A 630 15.45 4.29 -5.20
N SER A 631 15.46 3.04 -5.65
CA SER A 631 15.23 2.65 -7.06
C SER A 631 13.95 1.88 -7.30
N GLN A 632 13.36 1.29 -6.25
CA GLN A 632 12.13 0.51 -6.39
C GLN A 632 10.92 1.42 -6.51
N PHE A 633 10.05 1.12 -7.47
CA PHE A 633 8.80 1.84 -7.71
C PHE A 633 7.64 0.86 -7.90
N PHE A 634 6.42 1.36 -7.78
CA PHE A 634 5.21 0.59 -8.06
C PHE A 634 4.22 1.37 -8.93
N ILE A 635 3.36 0.65 -9.64
CA ILE A 635 2.23 1.21 -10.40
C ILE A 635 0.94 0.56 -9.90
N THR A 636 -0.08 1.38 -9.59
CA THR A 636 -1.35 0.90 -9.04
C THR A 636 -2.29 0.39 -10.13
N TYR A 637 -2.98 -0.74 -9.89
CA TYR A 637 -4.07 -1.22 -10.74
C TYR A 637 -5.41 -0.50 -10.50
N SER A 638 -5.61 -0.02 -9.29
CA SER A 638 -6.88 0.56 -8.82
C SER A 638 -6.62 1.59 -7.73
N PRO A 639 -7.63 2.39 -7.32
CA PRO A 639 -7.51 3.28 -6.18
C PRO A 639 -7.06 2.56 -4.90
N THR A 640 -6.07 3.13 -4.21
CA THR A 640 -5.44 2.54 -3.03
C THR A 640 -5.30 3.54 -1.88
N PRO A 641 -6.43 4.08 -1.33
CA PRO A 641 -6.41 5.20 -0.38
C PRO A 641 -5.69 4.92 0.94
N HIS A 642 -5.34 3.66 1.22
CA HIS A 642 -4.51 3.29 2.37
C HIS A 642 -3.03 3.63 2.22
N LEU A 643 -2.58 3.96 1.01
CA LEU A 643 -1.23 4.44 0.73
C LEU A 643 -1.11 5.95 0.86
N ASP A 644 -2.23 6.69 0.88
CA ASP A 644 -2.21 8.15 0.99
C ASP A 644 -1.43 8.62 2.21
N GLY A 645 -0.55 9.58 1.99
CA GLY A 645 0.27 10.18 3.03
C GLY A 645 1.37 9.28 3.59
N LYS A 646 1.65 8.14 2.93
CA LYS A 646 2.70 7.18 3.34
C LYS A 646 3.75 6.92 2.27
N TYR A 647 3.39 7.09 1.01
CA TYR A 647 4.27 6.81 -0.13
C TYR A 647 4.29 8.00 -1.06
N THR A 648 5.46 8.31 -1.60
CA THR A 648 5.63 9.33 -2.62
C THR A 648 4.90 8.95 -3.90
N ILE A 649 4.05 9.85 -4.42
CA ILE A 649 3.54 9.78 -5.78
C ILE A 649 4.39 10.71 -6.63
N PHE A 650 5.05 10.19 -7.66
CA PHE A 650 5.90 11.00 -8.53
C PHE A 650 5.47 11.00 -9.99
N GLY A 651 4.41 10.26 -10.33
CA GLY A 651 3.88 10.20 -11.68
C GLY A 651 2.57 9.44 -11.80
N LYS A 652 2.09 9.35 -13.03
CA LYS A 652 0.89 8.60 -13.41
C LYS A 652 1.07 7.94 -14.77
N MET A 653 0.54 6.74 -14.91
CA MET A 653 0.43 6.06 -16.20
C MET A 653 -0.72 6.65 -17.02
N THR A 654 -0.44 6.98 -18.28
CA THR A 654 -1.42 7.59 -19.20
C THR A 654 -1.97 6.60 -20.22
N LYS A 655 -1.17 5.56 -20.58
CA LYS A 655 -1.56 4.49 -21.52
C LYS A 655 -0.90 3.17 -21.15
N GLY A 656 -1.51 2.03 -21.51
CA GLY A 656 -0.95 0.69 -21.32
C GLY A 656 -1.61 -0.08 -20.19
N MET A 657 -2.85 0.23 -19.80
CA MET A 657 -3.56 -0.52 -18.76
C MET A 657 -3.71 -2.00 -19.13
N GLU A 658 -3.94 -2.31 -20.40
CA GLU A 658 -4.01 -3.68 -20.90
C GLU A 658 -2.67 -4.43 -20.75
N VAL A 659 -1.55 -3.72 -20.95
CA VAL A 659 -0.20 -4.25 -20.72
C VAL A 659 0.03 -4.46 -19.22
N LEU A 660 -0.33 -3.47 -18.39
CA LEU A 660 -0.23 -3.57 -16.93
C LEU A 660 -0.98 -4.80 -16.41
N MET A 661 -2.19 -5.05 -16.91
CA MET A 661 -3.02 -6.21 -16.54
C MET A 661 -2.44 -7.55 -17.02
N ALA A 662 -1.62 -7.57 -18.08
CA ALA A 662 -0.97 -8.76 -18.60
C ALA A 662 0.36 -9.10 -17.91
N ILE A 663 0.93 -8.16 -17.14
CA ILE A 663 2.21 -8.34 -16.44
C ILE A 663 2.08 -9.36 -15.32
N ASN A 664 3.08 -10.24 -15.23
CA ASN A 664 3.22 -11.24 -14.19
C ASN A 664 4.55 -11.10 -13.45
N GLN A 665 4.63 -11.67 -12.26
CA GLN A 665 5.89 -11.75 -11.53
C GLN A 665 6.95 -12.51 -12.34
N GLY A 666 8.13 -11.90 -12.47
CA GLY A 666 9.24 -12.44 -13.23
C GLY A 666 9.32 -11.94 -14.69
N ASP A 667 8.32 -11.15 -15.15
CA ASP A 667 8.43 -10.44 -16.42
C ASP A 667 9.51 -9.34 -16.33
N LYS A 668 10.08 -8.96 -17.47
CA LYS A 668 11.23 -8.05 -17.52
C LYS A 668 10.88 -6.67 -18.05
N ILE A 669 11.56 -5.68 -17.53
CA ILE A 669 11.72 -4.38 -18.16
C ILE A 669 12.85 -4.52 -19.20
N ILE A 670 12.53 -4.27 -20.48
CA ILE A 670 13.49 -4.33 -21.58
C ILE A 670 14.25 -3.00 -21.68
N ASP A 671 13.51 -1.89 -21.61
CA ASP A 671 14.07 -0.55 -21.75
C ASP A 671 13.18 0.48 -21.06
N VAL A 672 13.79 1.55 -20.52
CA VAL A 672 13.10 2.72 -20.01
C VAL A 672 13.72 3.97 -20.59
N LYS A 673 12.90 4.83 -21.19
CA LYS A 673 13.39 6.06 -21.82
C LYS A 673 12.47 7.25 -21.62
N VAL A 674 13.07 8.43 -21.53
CA VAL A 674 12.35 9.70 -21.60
C VAL A 674 11.88 9.90 -23.05
N SER A 675 10.60 10.20 -23.22
CA SER A 675 10.01 10.54 -24.51
C SER A 675 9.91 12.06 -24.64
N ASN A 676 10.28 12.59 -25.79
CA ASN A 676 10.24 14.04 -26.07
C ASN A 676 8.82 14.59 -26.18
#